data_0a0f559ce8aea33b54acda90e9d58f8a
#
_entry.id   0a0f559ce8aea33b54acda90e9d58f8a
#
_cell.length_a   1.000
_cell.length_b   1.000
_cell.length_c   1.000
_cell.angle_alpha   90.00
_cell.angle_beta   90.00
_cell.angle_gamma   90.00
#
_symmetry.space_group_name_H-M   'P 1'
#
loop_
_entity.id
_entity.type
_entity.pdbx_description
1 polymer ?
#
loop_
_entity_poly.entity_id
_entity_poly.type
_entity_poly.pdbx_seq_one_letter_code
_entity_poly.pdbx_strand_id
1 'polypeptide(L)'
;MHRQVLGRDAESLVARERELSQIDALLSSARSGSGSVLLIEGPAGIGTTSLLAVARGWASDGGMRVLHGRASELERDYPLGVIRQCLEPAIRREPDRERLLRGAARLAGRLLLDAPQTVEATSIGLLHGLYWLVANLADEAPLLLVVDDAHWSDEPSLRFLAYLARRVNSLPIALVIAARHDQDQESVAGSVLVEIMADPAGARVEPSALALADVERLLRELEGGPVDKAFARACHDATGGNPFLIGALVQALRADGVPFSAAGAGRVTDISPPSVARAVAADLARLGSPATALARAAVTLGDGVAVELAAQLAEVSVEQAAAAMAGLVRSGLLDDATVLRFRHPLIASAVRAGLPAHERAAAHARAAGLLRARGAAPERVALQLLHAPAAGDPAVVSDLRLAAEHARERGAPASAVVLLQRALLEPPDTALRGELLFELGHAELAMGNAGDAGDHLAEAPRCAVDPLIRGRALALLAQAVPDQARVREIVELIDAALPDLERRDRELALRLRAVQVLEGRRPDLETPLPGATLCEAIFMGHLVFARMRPQATAAEIADIATRAARQADGLLGEGASAIALTGVVLGLRWTDRLDDAERLMDRAVASARRRGSTTDFAAAMTLRALIYRRAGRLRDAEADARVALAAVLDLEWSFA
;
A
#
# COMPACT_ATOMS: atom_id res chain seq x y z
N MET A 1 12.45 -41.42 14.41
CA MET A 1 13.59 -40.55 14.15
C MET A 1 13.17 -39.08 13.86
N HIS A 2 11.90 -38.68 14.22
CA HIS A 2 11.32 -37.37 13.92
C HIS A 2 11.27 -36.38 15.12
N ARG A 3 11.77 -36.79 16.28
CA ARG A 3 11.65 -36.02 17.54
C ARG A 3 12.91 -35.25 18.00
N GLN A 4 13.98 -35.24 17.21
CA GLN A 4 15.29 -34.66 17.62
C GLN A 4 15.67 -33.34 16.90
N VAL A 5 14.80 -32.77 16.04
CA VAL A 5 15.06 -31.50 15.32
C VAL A 5 14.17 -30.36 15.82
N LEU A 6 13.33 -30.60 16.83
CA LEU A 6 12.50 -29.54 17.42
C LEU A 6 13.39 -28.66 18.31
N GLY A 7 13.73 -27.46 17.83
CA GLY A 7 14.50 -26.48 18.58
C GLY A 7 13.83 -26.14 19.92
N ARG A 8 14.61 -25.70 20.90
CA ARG A 8 14.18 -25.41 22.29
C ARG A 8 12.93 -24.51 22.41
N ASP A 9 12.64 -23.70 21.37
CA ASP A 9 11.51 -22.75 21.41
C ASP A 9 10.14 -23.39 21.12
N ALA A 10 10.11 -24.52 20.39
CA ALA A 10 8.86 -25.24 20.09
C ALA A 10 8.34 -26.05 21.28
N GLU A 11 9.24 -26.56 22.14
CA GLU A 11 8.86 -27.28 23.37
C GLU A 11 8.20 -26.34 24.42
N SER A 12 8.33 -25.02 24.25
CA SER A 12 7.75 -24.03 25.16
C SER A 12 6.32 -23.60 24.80
N LEU A 13 5.78 -24.00 23.63
CA LEU A 13 4.41 -23.65 23.23
C LEU A 13 3.41 -24.70 23.69
N VAL A 14 2.66 -24.35 24.72
CA VAL A 14 1.64 -25.23 25.32
C VAL A 14 0.41 -25.31 24.41
N ALA A 15 -0.06 -26.55 24.12
CA ALA A 15 -1.28 -26.86 23.38
C ALA A 15 -1.33 -26.23 21.96
N ARG A 16 -0.23 -26.34 21.21
CA ARG A 16 -0.13 -25.84 19.83
C ARG A 16 0.33 -26.92 18.83
N GLU A 17 0.13 -28.18 19.20
CA GLU A 17 0.61 -29.34 18.40
C GLU A 17 0.01 -29.37 17.01
N ARG A 18 -1.27 -28.97 16.84
CA ARG A 18 -1.97 -28.90 15.56
C ARG A 18 -1.40 -27.80 14.67
N GLU A 19 -1.26 -26.61 15.21
CA GLU A 19 -0.72 -25.44 14.53
C GLU A 19 0.73 -25.69 14.10
N LEU A 20 1.55 -26.25 15.00
CA LEU A 20 2.94 -26.60 14.70
C LEU A 20 3.04 -27.68 13.62
N SER A 21 2.16 -28.69 13.61
CA SER A 21 2.12 -29.71 12.57
C SER A 21 1.79 -29.10 11.18
N GLN A 22 0.91 -28.10 11.11
CA GLN A 22 0.58 -27.43 9.86
C GLN A 22 1.73 -26.55 9.37
N ILE A 23 2.44 -25.86 10.27
CA ILE A 23 3.65 -25.11 9.94
C ILE A 23 4.74 -26.06 9.40
N ASP A 24 4.98 -27.20 10.05
CA ASP A 24 5.97 -28.19 9.58
C ASP A 24 5.61 -28.74 8.18
N ALA A 25 4.35 -29.08 7.96
CA ALA A 25 3.87 -29.52 6.65
C ALA A 25 4.07 -28.45 5.56
N LEU A 26 3.77 -27.17 5.86
CA LEU A 26 3.98 -26.05 4.96
C LEU A 26 5.46 -25.88 4.58
N LEU A 27 6.36 -25.89 5.57
CA LEU A 27 7.79 -25.75 5.36
C LEU A 27 8.38 -26.94 4.60
N SER A 28 7.88 -28.14 4.87
CA SER A 28 8.29 -29.38 4.17
C SER A 28 7.85 -29.36 2.70
N SER A 29 6.63 -28.88 2.42
CA SER A 29 6.14 -28.70 1.06
C SER A 29 7.01 -27.71 0.27
N ALA A 30 7.31 -26.56 0.84
CA ALA A 30 8.17 -25.57 0.19
C ALA A 30 9.59 -26.11 -0.09
N ARG A 31 10.17 -26.86 0.85
CA ARG A 31 11.46 -27.53 0.66
C ARG A 31 11.44 -28.58 -0.46
N SER A 32 10.30 -29.19 -0.71
CA SER A 32 10.12 -30.13 -1.82
C SER A 32 9.79 -29.47 -3.17
N GLY A 33 9.74 -28.13 -3.22
CA GLY A 33 9.51 -27.37 -4.45
C GLY A 33 8.06 -26.97 -4.69
N SER A 34 7.14 -27.27 -3.76
CA SER A 34 5.72 -26.94 -3.87
C SER A 34 5.33 -25.91 -2.80
N GLY A 35 5.01 -24.72 -3.23
CA GLY A 35 4.63 -23.64 -2.32
C GLY A 35 3.19 -23.73 -1.86
N SER A 36 2.91 -23.09 -0.71
CA SER A 36 1.57 -22.98 -0.15
C SER A 36 1.47 -21.80 0.79
N VAL A 37 0.24 -21.46 1.19
CA VAL A 37 -0.08 -20.32 2.06
C VAL A 37 -0.71 -20.80 3.36
N LEU A 38 -0.29 -20.22 4.48
CA LEU A 38 -0.90 -20.43 5.78
C LEU A 38 -1.33 -19.08 6.37
N LEU A 39 -2.63 -18.91 6.60
CA LEU A 39 -3.17 -17.80 7.36
C LEU A 39 -3.39 -18.23 8.80
N ILE A 40 -2.77 -17.52 9.75
CA ILE A 40 -2.97 -17.71 11.18
C ILE A 40 -3.81 -16.56 11.69
N GLU A 41 -5.06 -16.82 12.05
CA GLU A 41 -5.99 -15.82 12.54
C GLU A 41 -6.39 -16.06 13.99
N GLY A 42 -6.41 -14.99 14.78
CA GLY A 42 -6.87 -15.12 16.15
C GLY A 42 -6.92 -13.79 16.90
N PRO A 43 -7.56 -13.80 18.09
CA PRO A 43 -7.63 -12.62 18.93
C PRO A 43 -6.25 -12.19 19.41
N ALA A 44 -6.12 -10.92 19.78
CA ALA A 44 -4.89 -10.38 20.33
C ALA A 44 -4.39 -11.19 21.55
N GLY A 45 -3.10 -11.55 21.55
CA GLY A 45 -2.48 -12.28 22.66
C GLY A 45 -2.64 -13.79 22.62
N ILE A 46 -3.28 -14.37 21.60
CA ILE A 46 -3.50 -15.82 21.50
C ILE A 46 -2.21 -16.61 21.16
N GLY A 47 -1.13 -15.93 20.78
CA GLY A 47 0.16 -16.56 20.50
C GLY A 47 0.54 -16.65 19.02
N THR A 48 -0.09 -15.90 18.14
CA THR A 48 0.23 -15.84 16.68
C THR A 48 1.70 -15.52 16.44
N THR A 49 2.23 -14.45 17.04
CA THR A 49 3.64 -14.05 16.92
C THR A 49 4.61 -15.15 17.40
N SER A 50 4.25 -15.90 18.44
CA SER A 50 5.06 -17.03 18.93
C SER A 50 5.10 -18.18 17.92
N LEU A 51 3.98 -18.49 17.28
CA LEU A 51 3.92 -19.48 16.19
C LEU A 51 4.79 -19.04 15.00
N LEU A 52 4.75 -17.74 14.64
CA LEU A 52 5.62 -17.19 13.59
C LEU A 52 7.10 -17.26 13.97
N ALA A 53 7.46 -17.07 15.24
CA ALA A 53 8.84 -17.21 15.72
C ALA A 53 9.35 -18.64 15.53
N VAL A 54 8.54 -19.65 15.90
CA VAL A 54 8.86 -21.05 15.67
C VAL A 54 8.99 -21.37 14.17
N ALA A 55 8.07 -20.90 13.34
CA ALA A 55 8.12 -21.08 11.90
C ALA A 55 9.45 -20.57 11.30
N ARG A 56 9.88 -19.37 11.74
CA ARG A 56 11.16 -18.77 11.32
C ARG A 56 12.36 -19.60 11.78
N GLY A 57 12.36 -20.04 13.04
CA GLY A 57 13.41 -20.91 13.58
C GLY A 57 13.54 -22.19 12.77
N TRP A 58 12.45 -22.93 12.59
CA TRP A 58 12.45 -24.19 11.81
C TRP A 58 12.83 -24.02 10.35
N ALA A 59 12.41 -22.93 9.72
CA ALA A 59 12.81 -22.62 8.36
C ALA A 59 14.32 -22.35 8.26
N SER A 60 14.87 -21.55 9.20
CA SER A 60 16.29 -21.24 9.27
C SER A 60 17.13 -22.51 9.51
N ASP A 61 16.74 -23.34 10.48
CA ASP A 61 17.40 -24.62 10.79
C ASP A 61 17.32 -25.60 9.61
N GLY A 62 16.23 -25.52 8.83
CA GLY A 62 16.02 -26.29 7.61
C GLY A 62 16.71 -25.74 6.36
N GLY A 63 17.56 -24.72 6.48
CA GLY A 63 18.31 -24.13 5.37
C GLY A 63 17.47 -23.27 4.42
N MET A 64 16.27 -22.85 4.82
CA MET A 64 15.44 -21.94 4.04
C MET A 64 15.87 -20.50 4.23
N ARG A 65 15.69 -19.68 3.21
CA ARG A 65 15.81 -18.23 3.34
C ARG A 65 14.56 -17.68 4.05
N VAL A 66 14.75 -16.88 5.09
CA VAL A 66 13.64 -16.31 5.85
C VAL A 66 13.53 -14.82 5.57
N LEU A 67 12.38 -14.39 5.08
CA LEU A 67 11.98 -13.00 4.92
C LEU A 67 10.84 -12.71 5.89
N HIS A 68 10.94 -11.61 6.62
CA HIS A 68 9.98 -11.28 7.66
C HIS A 68 9.66 -9.79 7.67
N GLY A 69 8.39 -9.46 7.75
CA GLY A 69 7.88 -8.12 7.98
C GLY A 69 6.77 -8.13 9.01
N ARG A 70 6.63 -7.03 9.73
CA ARG A 70 5.53 -6.81 10.66
C ARG A 70 4.84 -5.51 10.32
N ALA A 71 3.55 -5.58 10.03
CA ALA A 71 2.75 -4.40 9.80
C ALA A 71 2.47 -3.66 11.10
N SER A 72 2.31 -2.35 11.00
CA SER A 72 2.08 -1.46 12.14
C SER A 72 0.90 -0.54 11.81
N GLU A 73 0.06 -0.26 12.82
CA GLU A 73 -1.05 0.67 12.68
C GLU A 73 -0.62 2.05 12.17
N LEU A 74 0.58 2.51 12.59
CA LEU A 74 1.17 3.77 12.14
C LEU A 74 1.63 3.74 10.68
N GLU A 75 1.96 2.57 10.16
CA GLU A 75 2.48 2.41 8.79
C GLU A 75 1.39 1.94 7.81
N ARG A 76 0.13 1.88 8.24
CA ARG A 76 -1.01 1.43 7.41
C ARG A 76 -1.13 2.20 6.09
N ASP A 77 -0.78 3.48 6.12
CA ASP A 77 -0.81 4.36 4.95
C ASP A 77 0.56 4.47 4.23
N TYR A 78 1.56 3.69 4.67
CA TYR A 78 2.89 3.67 4.06
C TYR A 78 2.97 2.62 2.94
N PRO A 79 3.03 3.04 1.66
CA PRO A 79 2.93 2.12 0.53
C PRO A 79 4.02 1.06 0.52
N LEU A 80 3.61 -0.20 0.39
CA LEU A 80 4.49 -1.37 0.41
C LEU A 80 5.33 -1.47 1.69
N GLY A 81 4.89 -0.90 2.80
CA GLY A 81 5.66 -0.83 4.04
C GLY A 81 6.15 -2.21 4.51
N VAL A 82 5.24 -3.16 4.68
CA VAL A 82 5.60 -4.50 5.15
C VAL A 82 6.39 -5.30 4.09
N ILE A 83 6.10 -5.11 2.80
CA ILE A 83 6.84 -5.79 1.72
C ILE A 83 8.27 -5.26 1.61
N ARG A 84 8.47 -3.96 1.82
CA ARG A 84 9.81 -3.35 1.89
C ARG A 84 10.60 -3.92 3.06
N GLN A 85 10.00 -4.04 4.24
CA GLN A 85 10.65 -4.69 5.40
C GLN A 85 11.13 -6.11 5.06
N CYS A 86 10.35 -6.87 4.31
CA CYS A 86 10.72 -8.21 3.88
C CYS A 86 11.85 -8.24 2.85
N LEU A 87 11.76 -7.42 1.80
CA LEU A 87 12.57 -7.59 0.59
C LEU A 87 13.82 -6.71 0.55
N GLU A 88 13.79 -5.46 1.08
CA GLU A 88 14.95 -4.58 1.04
C GLU A 88 16.20 -5.17 1.71
N PRO A 89 16.11 -5.77 2.91
CA PRO A 89 17.28 -6.36 3.55
C PRO A 89 17.89 -7.51 2.75
N ALA A 90 17.06 -8.30 2.05
CA ALA A 90 17.51 -9.39 1.21
C ALA A 90 18.31 -8.90 0.01
N ILE A 91 17.83 -7.84 -0.67
CA ILE A 91 18.52 -7.26 -1.82
C ILE A 91 19.80 -6.52 -1.40
N ARG A 92 19.77 -5.78 -0.27
CA ARG A 92 20.93 -4.98 0.19
C ARG A 92 22.11 -5.82 0.64
N ARG A 93 21.87 -7.02 1.16
CA ARG A 93 22.88 -7.96 1.68
C ARG A 93 23.47 -8.88 0.61
N GLU A 94 22.85 -8.95 -0.55
CA GLU A 94 23.24 -9.89 -1.59
C GLU A 94 24.40 -9.33 -2.43
N PRO A 95 25.55 -10.01 -2.51
CA PRO A 95 26.68 -9.60 -3.34
C PRO A 95 26.34 -9.61 -4.84
N ASP A 96 25.40 -10.48 -5.26
CA ASP A 96 24.96 -10.66 -6.67
C ASP A 96 23.60 -10.00 -6.94
N ARG A 97 23.42 -8.77 -6.42
CA ARG A 97 22.18 -8.00 -6.56
C ARG A 97 21.66 -7.90 -8.01
N GLU A 98 22.55 -7.79 -8.98
CA GLU A 98 22.17 -7.71 -10.40
C GLU A 98 21.49 -9.00 -10.89
N ARG A 99 21.88 -10.16 -10.37
CA ARG A 99 21.25 -11.43 -10.67
C ARG A 99 19.82 -11.52 -10.16
N LEU A 100 19.58 -11.04 -8.95
CA LEU A 100 18.24 -11.02 -8.36
C LEU A 100 17.30 -10.04 -9.10
N LEU A 101 17.86 -8.91 -9.56
CA LEU A 101 17.11 -7.86 -10.24
C LEU A 101 17.06 -8.02 -11.77
N ARG A 102 17.28 -9.23 -12.30
CA ARG A 102 17.16 -9.50 -13.74
C ARG A 102 15.71 -9.56 -14.22
N GLY A 103 15.49 -9.26 -15.50
CA GLY A 103 14.17 -9.33 -16.12
C GLY A 103 13.16 -8.35 -15.51
N ALA A 104 11.95 -8.79 -15.24
CA ALA A 104 10.88 -7.99 -14.65
C ALA A 104 11.18 -7.55 -13.22
N ALA A 105 12.03 -8.28 -12.47
CA ALA A 105 12.45 -7.92 -11.12
C ALA A 105 13.21 -6.58 -11.06
N ARG A 106 13.72 -6.05 -12.17
CA ARG A 106 14.31 -4.70 -12.23
C ARG A 106 13.36 -3.60 -11.79
N LEU A 107 12.06 -3.78 -12.05
CA LEU A 107 11.04 -2.81 -11.62
C LEU A 107 10.94 -2.77 -10.10
N ALA A 108 10.96 -3.93 -9.45
CA ALA A 108 10.99 -4.01 -8.00
C ALA A 108 12.28 -3.41 -7.41
N GLY A 109 13.44 -3.63 -8.06
CA GLY A 109 14.71 -3.07 -7.63
C GLY A 109 14.72 -1.55 -7.60
N ARG A 110 14.22 -0.91 -8.65
CA ARG A 110 14.06 0.55 -8.72
C ARG A 110 13.17 1.08 -7.61
N LEU A 111 12.05 0.41 -7.37
CA LEU A 111 11.11 0.81 -6.32
C LEU A 111 11.69 0.68 -4.91
N LEU A 112 12.42 -0.41 -4.64
CA LEU A 112 12.89 -0.74 -3.31
C LEU A 112 14.22 -0.04 -2.94
N LEU A 113 15.07 0.28 -3.92
CA LEU A 113 16.46 0.69 -3.68
C LEU A 113 16.82 2.08 -4.20
N ASP A 114 16.20 2.55 -5.28
CA ASP A 114 16.55 3.82 -5.89
C ASP A 114 15.75 4.97 -5.26
N ALA A 115 16.35 6.17 -5.25
CA ALA A 115 15.61 7.40 -5.03
C ALA A 115 14.57 7.57 -6.17
N PRO A 116 13.46 8.28 -5.92
CA PRO A 116 12.33 8.32 -6.82
C PRO A 116 12.75 8.86 -8.19
N GLN A 117 12.88 7.98 -9.18
CA GLN A 117 12.87 8.33 -10.57
C GLN A 117 11.53 7.86 -11.14
N THR A 118 10.92 8.69 -11.96
CA THR A 118 9.62 8.49 -12.61
C THR A 118 9.52 7.10 -13.25
N VAL A 119 9.07 6.12 -12.49
CA VAL A 119 8.64 4.83 -13.04
C VAL A 119 7.13 4.90 -13.13
N GLU A 120 6.59 5.14 -14.32
CA GLU A 120 5.21 4.83 -14.66
C GLU A 120 5.02 3.30 -14.57
N ALA A 121 5.16 2.75 -13.38
CA ALA A 121 4.83 1.37 -13.13
C ALA A 121 3.34 1.33 -12.81
N THR A 122 2.53 0.88 -13.76
CA THR A 122 1.17 0.44 -13.48
C THR A 122 1.20 -0.52 -12.30
N SER A 123 0.19 -0.48 -11.43
CA SER A 123 0.12 -1.33 -10.22
C SER A 123 0.38 -2.82 -10.53
N ILE A 124 -0.06 -3.33 -11.68
CA ILE A 124 0.18 -4.72 -12.14
C ILE A 124 1.64 -4.97 -12.54
N GLY A 125 2.29 -4.03 -13.22
CA GLY A 125 3.72 -4.15 -13.57
C GLY A 125 4.60 -4.23 -12.32
N LEU A 126 4.23 -3.50 -11.29
CA LEU A 126 4.90 -3.52 -10.00
C LEU A 126 4.71 -4.87 -9.28
N LEU A 127 3.48 -5.35 -9.17
CA LEU A 127 3.18 -6.66 -8.58
C LEU A 127 3.93 -7.79 -9.29
N HIS A 128 4.00 -7.71 -10.62
CA HIS A 128 4.76 -8.65 -11.45
C HIS A 128 6.28 -8.56 -11.19
N GLY A 129 6.82 -7.34 -11.05
CA GLY A 129 8.22 -7.13 -10.71
C GLY A 129 8.59 -7.69 -9.33
N LEU A 130 7.75 -7.46 -8.32
CA LEU A 130 7.91 -7.99 -6.96
C LEU A 130 7.80 -9.52 -6.94
N TYR A 131 6.86 -10.09 -7.70
CA TYR A 131 6.74 -11.54 -7.85
C TYR A 131 8.02 -12.18 -8.42
N TRP A 132 8.56 -11.63 -9.51
CA TRP A 132 9.81 -12.13 -10.09
C TRP A 132 11.01 -11.97 -9.18
N LEU A 133 11.05 -10.92 -8.36
CA LEU A 133 12.08 -10.78 -7.34
C LEU A 133 11.99 -11.89 -6.30
N VAL A 134 10.79 -12.18 -5.79
CA VAL A 134 10.56 -13.27 -4.84
C VAL A 134 10.86 -14.63 -5.48
N ALA A 135 10.46 -14.85 -6.74
CA ALA A 135 10.79 -16.05 -7.48
C ALA A 135 12.31 -16.24 -7.67
N ASN A 136 13.03 -15.18 -8.05
CA ASN A 136 14.50 -15.23 -8.18
C ASN A 136 15.20 -15.52 -6.83
N LEU A 137 14.65 -15.03 -5.71
CA LEU A 137 15.15 -15.36 -4.37
C LEU A 137 14.88 -16.82 -4.01
N ALA A 138 13.71 -17.34 -4.41
CA ALA A 138 13.31 -18.72 -4.15
C ALA A 138 14.08 -19.75 -5.04
N ASP A 139 14.52 -19.35 -6.24
CA ASP A 139 15.37 -20.16 -7.11
C ASP A 139 16.73 -20.50 -6.46
N GLU A 140 17.20 -19.67 -5.54
CA GLU A 140 18.50 -19.88 -4.86
C GLU A 140 18.39 -20.81 -3.65
N ALA A 141 17.32 -20.68 -2.89
CA ALA A 141 17.01 -21.52 -1.75
C ALA A 141 15.50 -21.46 -1.46
N PRO A 142 14.88 -22.54 -0.95
CA PRO A 142 13.49 -22.48 -0.51
C PRO A 142 13.27 -21.30 0.44
N LEU A 143 12.14 -20.62 0.29
CA LEU A 143 11.87 -19.34 0.93
C LEU A 143 10.71 -19.44 1.92
N LEU A 144 10.88 -18.89 3.11
CA LEU A 144 9.79 -18.57 4.02
C LEU A 144 9.56 -17.06 4.02
N LEU A 145 8.38 -16.64 3.60
CA LEU A 145 7.92 -15.24 3.70
C LEU A 145 6.88 -15.15 4.83
N VAL A 146 7.17 -14.32 5.83
CA VAL A 146 6.32 -14.13 7.02
C VAL A 146 5.83 -12.68 7.10
N VAL A 147 4.53 -12.51 7.24
CA VAL A 147 3.91 -11.21 7.51
C VAL A 147 3.13 -11.30 8.82
N ASP A 148 3.57 -10.55 9.83
CA ASP A 148 2.88 -10.43 11.11
C ASP A 148 1.97 -9.20 11.14
N ASP A 149 0.89 -9.27 11.91
CA ASP A 149 -0.12 -8.20 12.06
C ASP A 149 -0.68 -7.67 10.72
N ALA A 150 -0.89 -8.55 9.73
CA ALA A 150 -1.26 -8.21 8.35
C ALA A 150 -2.53 -7.34 8.23
N HIS A 151 -3.41 -7.33 9.24
CA HIS A 151 -4.58 -6.45 9.31
C HIS A 151 -4.21 -4.94 9.40
N TRP A 152 -2.95 -4.61 9.72
CA TRP A 152 -2.39 -3.26 9.66
C TRP A 152 -1.59 -2.98 8.39
N SER A 153 -1.52 -3.94 7.45
CA SER A 153 -0.79 -3.73 6.21
C SER A 153 -1.48 -2.73 5.30
N ASP A 154 -0.67 -1.98 4.57
CA ASP A 154 -1.12 -1.11 3.49
C ASP A 154 -1.74 -1.93 2.33
N GLU A 155 -2.66 -1.31 1.60
CA GLU A 155 -3.38 -1.97 0.51
C GLU A 155 -2.45 -2.48 -0.60
N PRO A 156 -1.42 -1.76 -1.09
CA PRO A 156 -0.45 -2.28 -2.05
C PRO A 156 0.28 -3.54 -1.58
N SER A 157 0.66 -3.62 -0.28
CA SER A 157 1.24 -4.82 0.30
C SER A 157 0.28 -6.00 0.28
N LEU A 158 -0.97 -5.79 0.69
CA LEU A 158 -2.01 -6.81 0.69
C LEU A 158 -2.30 -7.33 -0.72
N ARG A 159 -2.42 -6.44 -1.71
CA ARG A 159 -2.59 -6.81 -3.12
C ARG A 159 -1.42 -7.63 -3.64
N PHE A 160 -0.19 -7.31 -3.23
CA PHE A 160 0.96 -8.12 -3.59
C PHE A 160 0.90 -9.52 -2.95
N LEU A 161 0.53 -9.64 -1.68
CA LEU A 161 0.38 -10.93 -1.02
C LEU A 161 -0.68 -11.79 -1.71
N ALA A 162 -1.83 -11.22 -2.09
CA ALA A 162 -2.86 -11.92 -2.87
C ALA A 162 -2.34 -12.35 -4.26
N TYR A 163 -1.60 -11.47 -4.93
CA TYR A 163 -1.00 -11.78 -6.23
C TYR A 163 0.01 -12.93 -6.15
N LEU A 164 0.83 -12.96 -5.09
CA LEU A 164 1.80 -14.01 -4.83
C LEU A 164 1.09 -15.33 -4.45
N ALA A 165 0.08 -15.28 -3.57
CA ALA A 165 -0.65 -16.44 -3.09
C ALA A 165 -1.23 -17.28 -4.23
N ARG A 166 -1.84 -16.64 -5.24
CA ARG A 166 -2.39 -17.30 -6.44
C ARG A 166 -1.33 -17.99 -7.32
N ARG A 167 -0.05 -17.76 -7.09
CA ARG A 167 1.06 -18.22 -7.95
C ARG A 167 2.12 -19.01 -7.18
N VAL A 168 1.93 -19.20 -5.90
CA VAL A 168 2.93 -19.79 -5.01
C VAL A 168 3.14 -21.29 -5.29
N ASN A 169 2.12 -22.00 -5.79
CA ASN A 169 2.10 -23.45 -5.96
C ASN A 169 3.29 -24.02 -6.75
N SER A 170 3.83 -23.25 -7.70
CA SER A 170 4.94 -23.66 -8.57
C SER A 170 6.32 -23.17 -8.09
N LEU A 171 6.39 -22.59 -6.90
CA LEU A 171 7.60 -22.01 -6.34
C LEU A 171 7.94 -22.67 -4.99
N PRO A 172 9.21 -22.81 -4.62
CA PRO A 172 9.60 -23.32 -3.31
C PRO A 172 9.40 -22.27 -2.21
N ILE A 173 8.16 -21.81 -2.00
CA ILE A 173 7.82 -20.71 -1.10
C ILE A 173 6.77 -21.13 -0.09
N ALA A 174 7.08 -20.98 1.19
CA ALA A 174 6.11 -20.99 2.27
C ALA A 174 5.70 -19.53 2.59
N LEU A 175 4.42 -19.19 2.40
CA LEU A 175 3.88 -17.88 2.77
C LEU A 175 3.07 -18.04 4.05
N VAL A 176 3.48 -17.36 5.13
CA VAL A 176 2.75 -17.36 6.40
C VAL A 176 2.30 -15.93 6.72
N ILE A 177 1.01 -15.77 6.88
CA ILE A 177 0.38 -14.48 7.19
C ILE A 177 -0.31 -14.63 8.54
N ALA A 178 -0.03 -13.71 9.48
CA ALA A 178 -0.77 -13.62 10.73
C ALA A 178 -1.63 -12.35 10.75
N ALA A 179 -2.90 -12.53 11.11
CA ALA A 179 -3.84 -11.43 11.21
C ALA A 179 -4.72 -11.60 12.47
N ARG A 180 -5.32 -10.50 12.93
CA ARG A 180 -6.39 -10.57 13.90
C ARG A 180 -7.69 -10.92 13.19
N HIS A 181 -8.54 -11.66 13.89
CA HIS A 181 -9.91 -11.85 13.45
C HIS A 181 -10.62 -10.50 13.62
N ASP A 182 -10.66 -9.71 12.55
CA ASP A 182 -11.35 -8.43 12.55
C ASP A 182 -12.86 -8.68 12.37
N GLN A 183 -13.68 -8.08 13.23
CA GLN A 183 -15.13 -8.13 13.09
C GLN A 183 -15.60 -7.29 11.87
N ASP A 184 -14.71 -6.46 11.33
CA ASP A 184 -14.96 -5.62 10.15
C ASP A 184 -14.49 -6.35 8.89
N GLN A 185 -15.25 -7.34 8.44
CA GLN A 185 -15.05 -8.01 7.14
C GLN A 185 -15.18 -7.03 5.94
N GLU A 186 -15.72 -5.85 6.16
CA GLU A 186 -15.82 -4.77 5.18
C GLU A 186 -14.52 -3.99 5.01
N SER A 187 -13.51 -4.23 5.85
CA SER A 187 -12.19 -3.59 5.70
C SER A 187 -11.47 -4.13 4.45
N VAL A 188 -10.67 -3.27 3.78
CA VAL A 188 -9.82 -3.68 2.63
C VAL A 188 -8.93 -4.87 3.01
N ALA A 189 -8.37 -4.87 4.22
CA ALA A 189 -7.53 -5.97 4.70
C ALA A 189 -8.34 -7.27 4.83
N GLY A 190 -9.56 -7.21 5.41
CA GLY A 190 -10.44 -8.36 5.56
C GLY A 190 -10.82 -8.99 4.23
N SER A 191 -11.24 -8.16 3.25
CA SER A 191 -11.63 -8.65 1.92
C SER A 191 -10.47 -9.31 1.16
N VAL A 192 -9.26 -8.75 1.22
CA VAL A 192 -8.07 -9.33 0.55
C VAL A 192 -7.61 -10.61 1.25
N LEU A 193 -7.67 -10.70 2.58
CA LEU A 193 -7.35 -11.94 3.30
C LEU A 193 -8.33 -13.06 2.97
N VAL A 194 -9.62 -12.75 2.83
CA VAL A 194 -10.64 -13.71 2.34
C VAL A 194 -10.31 -14.18 0.92
N GLU A 195 -9.89 -13.27 0.03
CA GLU A 195 -9.47 -13.61 -1.33
C GLU A 195 -8.25 -14.55 -1.36
N ILE A 196 -7.25 -14.31 -0.51
CA ILE A 196 -6.08 -15.20 -0.36
C ILE A 196 -6.52 -16.60 0.06
N MET A 197 -7.51 -16.72 0.94
CA MET A 197 -8.01 -18.00 1.44
C MET A 197 -8.95 -18.72 0.50
N ALA A 198 -9.48 -18.05 -0.52
CA ALA A 198 -10.28 -18.70 -1.57
C ALA A 198 -9.42 -19.56 -2.52
N ASP A 199 -8.08 -19.43 -2.48
CA ASP A 199 -7.16 -20.24 -3.29
C ASP A 199 -7.00 -21.64 -2.66
N PRO A 200 -7.02 -22.74 -3.47
CA PRO A 200 -6.79 -24.11 -2.98
C PRO A 200 -5.44 -24.34 -2.27
N ALA A 201 -4.44 -23.48 -2.51
CA ALA A 201 -3.15 -23.52 -1.82
C ALA A 201 -3.20 -22.92 -0.42
N GLY A 202 -4.29 -22.31 -0.02
CA GLY A 202 -4.47 -21.64 1.26
C GLY A 202 -4.95 -22.60 2.34
N ALA A 203 -4.28 -22.59 3.49
CA ALA A 203 -4.75 -23.22 4.72
C ALA A 203 -4.96 -22.16 5.81
N ARG A 204 -6.04 -22.30 6.60
CA ARG A 204 -6.34 -21.40 7.73
C ARG A 204 -6.17 -22.12 9.05
N VAL A 205 -5.55 -21.43 9.98
CA VAL A 205 -5.35 -21.88 11.37
C VAL A 205 -5.92 -20.82 12.31
N GLU A 206 -6.76 -21.26 13.23
CA GLU A 206 -7.30 -20.42 14.29
C GLU A 206 -6.85 -20.99 15.65
N PRO A 207 -5.76 -20.44 16.23
CA PRO A 207 -5.32 -20.87 17.56
C PRO A 207 -6.41 -20.57 18.60
N SER A 208 -6.86 -21.60 19.29
CA SER A 208 -7.86 -21.45 20.36
C SER A 208 -7.24 -20.97 21.68
N ALA A 209 -8.07 -20.41 22.56
CA ALA A 209 -7.69 -20.16 23.93
C ALA A 209 -7.27 -21.47 24.62
N LEU A 210 -6.34 -21.38 25.56
CA LEU A 210 -5.85 -22.53 26.33
C LEU A 210 -6.97 -23.10 27.19
N ALA A 211 -7.16 -24.43 27.13
CA ALA A 211 -8.04 -25.12 28.05
C ALA A 211 -7.47 -25.09 29.48
N LEU A 212 -8.31 -25.32 30.48
CA LEU A 212 -7.88 -25.29 31.88
C LEU A 212 -6.65 -26.18 32.17
N ALA A 213 -6.58 -27.37 31.58
CA ALA A 213 -5.45 -28.28 31.75
C ALA A 213 -4.14 -27.72 31.16
N ASP A 214 -4.26 -26.96 30.06
CA ASP A 214 -3.12 -26.32 29.39
C ASP A 214 -2.68 -25.07 30.16
N VAL A 215 -3.61 -24.31 30.74
CA VAL A 215 -3.29 -23.22 31.66
C VAL A 215 -2.55 -23.74 32.89
N GLU A 216 -2.97 -24.87 33.44
CA GLU A 216 -2.27 -25.51 34.57
C GLU A 216 -0.84 -25.93 34.15
N ARG A 217 -0.64 -26.45 32.96
CA ARG A 217 0.69 -26.76 32.40
C ARG A 217 1.55 -25.52 32.21
N LEU A 218 1.01 -24.47 31.60
CA LEU A 218 1.70 -23.18 31.38
C LEU A 218 2.12 -22.55 32.71
N LEU A 219 1.23 -22.54 33.70
CA LEU A 219 1.53 -21.97 35.01
C LEU A 219 2.64 -22.75 35.72
N ARG A 220 2.67 -24.09 35.60
CA ARG A 220 3.77 -24.93 36.14
C ARG A 220 5.11 -24.63 35.48
N GLU A 221 5.13 -24.45 34.18
CA GLU A 221 6.34 -24.07 33.45
C GLU A 221 6.83 -22.69 33.86
N LEU A 222 5.92 -21.72 33.98
CA LEU A 222 6.25 -20.36 34.42
C LEU A 222 6.77 -20.33 35.89
N GLU A 223 6.18 -21.11 36.81
CA GLU A 223 6.55 -21.12 38.23
C GLU A 223 7.80 -21.99 38.50
N GLY A 224 8.02 -23.01 37.69
CA GLY A 224 9.06 -24.02 37.93
C GLY A 224 8.70 -24.98 39.07
N GLY A 225 7.42 -25.08 39.45
CA GLY A 225 6.93 -25.88 40.56
C GLY A 225 5.45 -26.27 40.46
N PRO A 226 4.92 -27.00 41.46
CA PRO A 226 3.52 -27.38 41.45
C PRO A 226 2.59 -26.18 41.62
N VAL A 227 1.49 -26.16 40.88
CA VAL A 227 0.44 -25.13 40.94
C VAL A 227 -0.87 -25.75 41.39
N ASP A 228 -1.57 -25.09 42.29
CA ASP A 228 -2.87 -25.53 42.79
C ASP A 228 -3.94 -25.41 41.68
N LYS A 229 -4.83 -26.42 41.61
CA LYS A 229 -5.89 -26.45 40.59
C LYS A 229 -6.91 -25.32 40.75
N ALA A 230 -7.18 -24.88 41.98
CA ALA A 230 -8.09 -23.76 42.23
C ALA A 230 -7.46 -22.44 41.74
N PHE A 231 -6.14 -22.28 41.91
CA PHE A 231 -5.40 -21.15 41.37
C PHE A 231 -5.39 -21.14 39.85
N ALA A 232 -5.09 -22.29 39.21
CA ALA A 232 -5.11 -22.41 37.76
C ALA A 232 -6.50 -22.11 37.18
N ARG A 233 -7.56 -22.58 37.83
CA ARG A 233 -8.94 -22.28 37.41
C ARG A 233 -9.25 -20.79 37.53
N ALA A 234 -8.89 -20.14 38.64
CA ALA A 234 -9.06 -18.70 38.81
C ALA A 234 -8.32 -17.90 37.70
N CYS A 235 -7.09 -18.30 37.38
CA CYS A 235 -6.33 -17.68 36.28
C CYS A 235 -7.01 -17.91 34.90
N HIS A 236 -7.49 -19.12 34.62
CA HIS A 236 -8.23 -19.43 33.40
C HIS A 236 -9.50 -18.58 33.29
N ASP A 237 -10.33 -18.54 34.32
CA ASP A 237 -11.60 -17.81 34.35
C ASP A 237 -11.37 -16.30 34.22
N ALA A 238 -10.30 -15.77 34.83
CA ALA A 238 -9.92 -14.36 34.75
C ALA A 238 -9.39 -13.93 33.38
N THR A 239 -8.79 -14.84 32.60
CA THR A 239 -8.09 -14.53 31.34
C THR A 239 -8.78 -15.13 30.11
N GLY A 240 -9.80 -15.94 30.31
CA GLY A 240 -10.42 -16.72 29.24
C GLY A 240 -9.45 -17.69 28.55
N GLY A 241 -8.38 -18.10 29.23
CA GLY A 241 -7.34 -18.96 28.66
C GLY A 241 -6.42 -18.26 27.65
N ASN A 242 -6.41 -16.95 27.58
CA ASN A 242 -5.52 -16.20 26.69
C ASN A 242 -4.07 -16.23 27.23
N PRO A 243 -3.09 -16.80 26.50
CA PRO A 243 -1.72 -17.00 26.99
C PRO A 243 -1.02 -15.71 27.44
N PHE A 244 -1.23 -14.62 26.69
CA PHE A 244 -0.64 -13.32 27.02
C PHE A 244 -1.22 -12.75 28.31
N LEU A 245 -2.55 -12.82 28.48
CA LEU A 245 -3.20 -12.35 29.72
C LEU A 245 -2.79 -13.18 30.90
N ILE A 246 -2.60 -14.49 30.73
CA ILE A 246 -2.08 -15.38 31.80
C ILE A 246 -0.68 -14.94 32.21
N GLY A 247 0.23 -14.71 31.24
CA GLY A 247 1.58 -14.25 31.53
C GLY A 247 1.62 -12.90 32.26
N ALA A 248 0.81 -11.94 31.83
CA ALA A 248 0.69 -10.63 32.48
C ALA A 248 0.12 -10.74 33.90
N LEU A 249 -0.92 -11.57 34.07
CA LEU A 249 -1.51 -11.84 35.38
C LEU A 249 -0.51 -12.49 36.35
N VAL A 250 0.24 -13.49 35.88
CA VAL A 250 1.29 -14.15 36.65
C VAL A 250 2.37 -13.16 37.10
N GLN A 251 2.80 -12.28 36.23
CA GLN A 251 3.79 -11.24 36.60
C GLN A 251 3.25 -10.29 37.68
N ALA A 252 2.00 -9.84 37.53
CA ALA A 252 1.37 -8.98 38.55
C ALA A 252 1.25 -9.68 39.89
N LEU A 253 0.78 -10.94 39.92
CA LEU A 253 0.66 -11.74 41.13
C LEU A 253 2.02 -11.99 41.82
N ARG A 254 3.08 -12.23 41.06
CA ARG A 254 4.44 -12.36 41.58
C ARG A 254 4.95 -11.05 42.18
N ALA A 255 4.68 -9.92 41.52
CA ALA A 255 5.08 -8.61 42.05
C ALA A 255 4.42 -8.32 43.41
N ASP A 256 3.18 -8.81 43.60
CA ASP A 256 2.43 -8.68 44.86
C ASP A 256 2.72 -9.81 45.86
N GLY A 257 3.65 -10.73 45.54
CA GLY A 257 4.04 -11.83 46.42
C GLY A 257 2.94 -12.88 46.66
N VAL A 258 1.98 -13.00 45.72
CA VAL A 258 0.85 -13.94 45.83
C VAL A 258 1.33 -15.36 45.50
N PRO A 259 1.14 -16.34 46.45
CA PRO A 259 1.55 -17.71 46.19
C PRO A 259 0.62 -18.42 45.20
N PHE A 260 1.15 -19.32 44.36
CA PHE A 260 0.40 -20.09 43.36
C PHE A 260 -0.34 -21.29 43.98
N SER A 261 -1.08 -21.00 45.05
CA SER A 261 -1.81 -21.95 45.89
C SER A 261 -3.29 -21.62 45.97
N ALA A 262 -4.10 -22.49 46.58
CA ALA A 262 -5.52 -22.23 46.83
C ALA A 262 -5.76 -20.91 47.59
N ALA A 263 -4.86 -20.52 48.50
CA ALA A 263 -4.94 -19.24 49.22
C ALA A 263 -4.75 -18.03 48.27
N GLY A 264 -3.94 -18.15 47.21
CA GLY A 264 -3.76 -17.11 46.22
C GLY A 264 -4.90 -17.00 45.20
N ALA A 265 -5.73 -18.03 45.03
CA ALA A 265 -6.83 -18.04 44.05
C ALA A 265 -7.84 -16.90 44.27
N GLY A 266 -8.14 -16.53 45.49
CA GLY A 266 -9.01 -15.39 45.81
C GLY A 266 -8.45 -14.04 45.36
N ARG A 267 -7.12 -13.89 45.36
CA ARG A 267 -6.46 -12.66 44.94
C ARG A 267 -6.46 -12.49 43.40
N VAL A 268 -6.57 -13.60 42.68
CA VAL A 268 -6.70 -13.57 41.20
C VAL A 268 -7.98 -12.85 40.75
N THR A 269 -9.10 -13.08 41.50
CA THR A 269 -10.38 -12.43 41.24
C THR A 269 -10.37 -10.94 41.55
N ASP A 270 -9.59 -10.51 42.54
CA ASP A 270 -9.43 -9.10 42.90
C ASP A 270 -8.60 -8.33 41.84
N ILE A 271 -7.71 -9.03 41.15
CA ILE A 271 -6.86 -8.48 40.08
C ILE A 271 -7.56 -8.68 38.69
N SER A 272 -8.85 -8.50 38.64
CA SER A 272 -9.73 -8.68 37.46
C SER A 272 -9.23 -7.96 36.19
N PRO A 273 -9.37 -8.54 34.98
CA PRO A 273 -8.69 -8.16 33.73
C PRO A 273 -9.30 -7.04 32.88
N PRO A 274 -9.77 -5.91 33.36
CA PRO A 274 -9.82 -4.78 32.42
C PRO A 274 -8.40 -4.20 32.22
N SER A 275 -7.35 -5.02 32.05
CA SER A 275 -6.18 -4.48 32.68
C SER A 275 -4.82 -4.89 32.19
N VAL A 276 -4.64 -5.27 30.97
CA VAL A 276 -3.33 -5.00 30.36
C VAL A 276 -3.03 -3.50 30.50
N ALA A 277 -4.00 -2.64 30.27
CA ALA A 277 -3.84 -1.19 30.45
C ALA A 277 -3.52 -0.82 31.92
N ARG A 278 -4.21 -1.41 32.90
CA ARG A 278 -3.91 -1.15 34.32
C ARG A 278 -2.57 -1.75 34.75
N ALA A 279 -2.24 -2.96 34.32
CA ALA A 279 -0.95 -3.59 34.62
C ALA A 279 0.20 -2.78 34.03
N VAL A 280 0.11 -2.41 32.77
CA VAL A 280 1.10 -1.55 32.09
C VAL A 280 1.22 -0.19 32.79
N ALA A 281 0.10 0.44 33.15
CA ALA A 281 0.11 1.71 33.88
C ALA A 281 0.76 1.58 35.27
N ALA A 282 0.48 0.48 36.02
CA ALA A 282 1.11 0.20 37.31
C ALA A 282 2.61 -0.05 37.16
N ASP A 283 3.04 -0.81 36.16
CA ASP A 283 4.46 -1.04 35.86
C ASP A 283 5.19 0.26 35.51
N LEU A 284 4.60 1.09 34.66
CA LEU A 284 5.16 2.40 34.28
C LEU A 284 5.24 3.34 35.49
N ALA A 285 4.23 3.35 36.36
CA ALA A 285 4.24 4.14 37.59
C ALA A 285 5.36 3.70 38.55
N ARG A 286 5.60 2.39 38.70
CA ARG A 286 6.71 1.83 39.51
C ARG A 286 8.08 2.18 38.92
N LEU A 287 8.23 2.17 37.60
CA LEU A 287 9.47 2.49 36.91
C LEU A 287 9.78 3.99 36.91
N GLY A 288 8.77 4.83 37.16
CA GLY A 288 8.88 6.27 37.30
C GLY A 288 8.78 7.07 35.98
N SER A 289 8.91 8.39 36.12
CA SER A 289 8.68 9.34 35.05
C SER A 289 9.55 9.12 33.80
N PRO A 290 10.88 8.88 33.89
CA PRO A 290 11.70 8.66 32.70
C PRO A 290 11.29 7.44 31.88
N ALA A 291 10.90 6.34 32.54
CA ALA A 291 10.45 5.12 31.87
C ALA A 291 9.09 5.33 31.19
N THR A 292 8.18 6.03 31.84
CA THR A 292 6.88 6.40 31.27
C THR A 292 7.05 7.31 30.05
N ALA A 293 7.91 8.34 30.14
CA ALA A 293 8.18 9.26 29.03
C ALA A 293 8.81 8.52 27.84
N LEU A 294 9.79 7.63 28.10
CA LEU A 294 10.45 6.83 27.07
C LEU A 294 9.47 5.87 26.36
N ALA A 295 8.59 5.18 27.13
CA ALA A 295 7.57 4.31 26.58
C ALA A 295 6.54 5.07 25.71
N ARG A 296 6.13 6.27 26.13
CA ARG A 296 5.25 7.17 25.38
C ARG A 296 5.91 7.68 24.09
N ALA A 297 7.21 8.01 24.15
CA ALA A 297 8.00 8.39 22.98
C ALA A 297 8.13 7.22 21.99
N ALA A 298 8.38 6.01 22.47
CA ALA A 298 8.48 4.81 21.65
C ALA A 298 7.16 4.53 20.91
N VAL A 299 6.02 4.62 21.58
CA VAL A 299 4.70 4.38 20.95
C VAL A 299 4.33 5.47 19.93
N THR A 300 4.84 6.69 20.10
CA THR A 300 4.62 7.81 19.18
C THR A 300 5.48 7.65 17.92
N LEU A 301 6.73 7.26 18.06
CA LEU A 301 7.68 7.12 16.95
C LEU A 301 7.51 5.80 16.17
N GLY A 302 6.87 4.80 16.77
CA GLY A 302 6.70 3.47 16.22
C GLY A 302 7.70 2.44 16.75
N ASP A 303 7.50 1.17 16.39
CA ASP A 303 8.34 0.06 16.80
C ASP A 303 9.75 0.10 16.16
N GLY A 304 10.76 -0.33 16.91
CA GLY A 304 12.12 -0.44 16.39
C GLY A 304 12.91 0.86 16.34
N VAL A 305 12.51 1.84 17.11
CA VAL A 305 13.13 3.17 17.15
C VAL A 305 14.42 3.17 17.98
N ALA A 306 15.40 3.90 17.52
CA ALA A 306 16.65 4.13 18.26
C ALA A 306 16.37 4.85 19.59
N VAL A 307 17.05 4.40 20.65
CA VAL A 307 16.86 4.92 22.01
C VAL A 307 17.13 6.42 22.07
N GLU A 308 18.13 6.91 21.31
CA GLU A 308 18.54 8.32 21.29
C GLU A 308 17.44 9.24 20.72
N LEU A 309 16.67 8.76 19.73
CA LEU A 309 15.57 9.53 19.16
C LEU A 309 14.39 9.59 20.13
N ALA A 310 14.07 8.46 20.75
CA ALA A 310 13.01 8.40 21.74
C ALA A 310 13.36 9.19 23.00
N ALA A 311 14.65 9.19 23.43
CA ALA A 311 15.12 9.99 24.54
C ALA A 311 14.95 11.51 24.29
N GLN A 312 15.24 11.96 23.06
CA GLN A 312 15.04 13.36 22.66
C GLN A 312 13.55 13.72 22.68
N LEU A 313 12.68 12.86 22.15
CA LEU A 313 11.23 13.11 22.17
C LEU A 313 10.66 13.09 23.60
N ALA A 314 11.21 12.22 24.44
CA ALA A 314 10.86 12.10 25.87
C ALA A 314 11.47 13.20 26.76
N GLU A 315 12.39 14.02 26.22
CA GLU A 315 13.12 15.07 26.94
C GLU A 315 13.87 14.51 28.16
N VAL A 316 14.47 13.32 28.02
CA VAL A 316 15.29 12.66 29.06
C VAL A 316 16.76 12.58 28.65
N SER A 317 17.67 12.56 29.64
CA SER A 317 19.10 12.38 29.33
C SER A 317 19.39 10.97 28.80
N VAL A 318 20.55 10.79 28.16
CA VAL A 318 20.98 9.48 27.65
C VAL A 318 21.11 8.45 28.79
N GLU A 319 21.63 8.86 29.94
CA GLU A 319 21.77 8.01 31.13
C GLU A 319 20.40 7.61 31.68
N GLN A 320 19.45 8.56 31.74
CA GLN A 320 18.07 8.28 32.17
C GLN A 320 17.36 7.35 31.19
N ALA A 321 17.56 7.54 29.89
CA ALA A 321 16.98 6.67 28.87
C ALA A 321 17.53 5.24 28.95
N ALA A 322 18.84 5.08 29.15
CA ALA A 322 19.45 3.76 29.33
C ALA A 322 18.94 3.04 30.59
N ALA A 323 18.83 3.74 31.71
CA ALA A 323 18.28 3.19 32.94
C ALA A 323 16.77 2.83 32.80
N ALA A 324 16.01 3.70 32.14
CA ALA A 324 14.59 3.49 31.84
C ALA A 324 14.38 2.27 30.93
N MET A 325 15.17 2.15 29.85
CA MET A 325 15.13 1.01 28.95
C MET A 325 15.40 -0.30 29.68
N ALA A 326 16.47 -0.35 30.50
CA ALA A 326 16.77 -1.54 31.31
C ALA A 326 15.61 -1.90 32.28
N GLY A 327 14.92 -0.90 32.83
CA GLY A 327 13.72 -1.09 33.65
C GLY A 327 12.55 -1.66 32.84
N LEU A 328 12.27 -1.10 31.66
CA LEU A 328 11.19 -1.53 30.77
C LEU A 328 11.41 -2.97 30.25
N VAL A 329 12.68 -3.34 29.95
CA VAL A 329 13.04 -4.71 29.55
C VAL A 329 12.85 -5.68 30.73
N ARG A 330 13.35 -5.36 31.94
CA ARG A 330 13.16 -6.22 33.11
C ARG A 330 11.70 -6.42 33.50
N SER A 331 10.84 -5.43 33.30
CA SER A 331 9.40 -5.55 33.51
C SER A 331 8.67 -6.31 32.38
N GLY A 332 9.38 -6.70 31.31
CA GLY A 332 8.79 -7.41 30.18
C GLY A 332 7.91 -6.54 29.27
N LEU A 333 8.00 -5.22 29.36
CA LEU A 333 7.26 -4.29 28.49
C LEU A 333 7.95 -4.13 27.13
N LEU A 334 9.29 -4.17 27.10
CA LEU A 334 10.09 -4.13 25.88
C LEU A 334 10.89 -5.42 25.68
N ASP A 335 11.26 -5.72 24.45
CA ASP A 335 12.21 -6.77 24.11
C ASP A 335 13.64 -6.37 24.49
N ASP A 336 14.51 -7.35 24.73
CA ASP A 336 15.94 -7.15 24.95
C ASP A 336 16.63 -6.89 23.62
N ALA A 337 16.64 -5.64 23.19
CA ALA A 337 17.19 -5.23 21.89
C ALA A 337 17.88 -3.85 21.99
N THR A 338 18.70 -3.54 21.01
CA THR A 338 19.34 -2.24 20.83
C THR A 338 18.38 -1.13 20.38
N VAL A 339 17.12 -1.49 20.12
CA VAL A 339 16.05 -0.57 19.69
C VAL A 339 14.81 -0.77 20.56
N LEU A 340 14.03 0.29 20.73
CA LEU A 340 12.79 0.24 21.49
C LEU A 340 11.73 -0.51 20.69
N ARG A 341 11.37 -1.71 21.17
CA ARG A 341 10.31 -2.53 20.59
C ARG A 341 9.45 -3.09 21.73
N PHE A 342 8.16 -2.87 21.63
CA PHE A 342 7.23 -3.45 22.57
C PHE A 342 7.15 -4.97 22.38
N ARG A 343 7.23 -5.70 23.48
CA ARG A 343 7.15 -7.16 23.49
C ARG A 343 5.84 -7.68 22.90
N HIS A 344 4.77 -6.90 23.06
CA HIS A 344 3.47 -7.24 22.51
C HIS A 344 2.68 -5.98 22.10
N PRO A 345 1.91 -6.00 20.99
CA PRO A 345 1.09 -4.87 20.53
C PRO A 345 0.10 -4.35 21.58
N LEU A 346 -0.44 -5.23 22.44
CA LEU A 346 -1.35 -4.81 23.52
C LEU A 346 -0.67 -3.89 24.53
N ILE A 347 0.63 -4.03 24.73
CA ILE A 347 1.40 -3.14 25.60
C ILE A 347 1.49 -1.76 24.96
N ALA A 348 1.85 -1.69 23.67
CA ALA A 348 1.89 -0.44 22.91
C ALA A 348 0.50 0.24 22.90
N SER A 349 -0.57 -0.52 22.64
CA SER A 349 -1.95 -0.03 22.72
C SER A 349 -2.31 0.50 24.11
N ALA A 350 -1.90 -0.18 25.18
CA ALA A 350 -2.16 0.25 26.54
C ALA A 350 -1.42 1.56 26.88
N VAL A 351 -0.15 1.67 26.49
CA VAL A 351 0.63 2.91 26.62
C VAL A 351 -0.03 4.06 25.85
N ARG A 352 -0.46 3.81 24.61
CA ARG A 352 -1.15 4.79 23.76
C ARG A 352 -2.48 5.24 24.36
N ALA A 353 -3.28 4.32 24.86
CA ALA A 353 -4.56 4.61 25.53
C ALA A 353 -4.37 5.45 26.80
N GLY A 354 -3.24 5.31 27.49
CA GLY A 354 -2.87 6.12 28.64
C GLY A 354 -2.39 7.54 28.29
N LEU A 355 -2.28 7.91 26.99
CA LEU A 355 -1.96 9.26 26.55
C LEU A 355 -3.25 10.01 26.19
N PRO A 356 -3.53 11.16 26.82
CA PRO A 356 -4.62 12.04 26.39
C PRO A 356 -4.48 12.42 24.91
N ALA A 357 -5.59 12.57 24.20
CA ALA A 357 -5.58 12.84 22.75
C ALA A 357 -4.75 14.08 22.36
N HIS A 358 -4.84 15.16 23.15
CA HIS A 358 -4.10 16.39 22.91
C HIS A 358 -2.58 16.22 23.14
N GLU A 359 -2.17 15.45 24.18
CA GLU A 359 -0.75 15.15 24.43
C GLU A 359 -0.19 14.28 23.31
N ARG A 360 -0.95 13.29 22.83
CA ARG A 360 -0.60 12.42 21.72
C ARG A 360 -0.40 13.23 20.43
N ALA A 361 -1.36 14.09 20.09
CA ALA A 361 -1.27 14.96 18.93
C ALA A 361 -0.03 15.90 19.00
N ALA A 362 0.24 16.49 20.16
CA ALA A 362 1.43 17.31 20.39
C ALA A 362 2.74 16.48 20.30
N ALA A 363 2.73 15.25 20.79
CA ALA A 363 3.90 14.34 20.68
C ALA A 363 4.22 14.00 19.22
N HIS A 364 3.20 13.73 18.39
CA HIS A 364 3.37 13.51 16.96
C HIS A 364 3.94 14.75 16.25
N ALA A 365 3.47 15.96 16.58
CA ALA A 365 4.02 17.21 16.03
C ALA A 365 5.51 17.38 16.38
N ARG A 366 5.90 17.14 17.65
CA ARG A 366 7.32 17.19 18.07
C ARG A 366 8.15 16.09 17.38
N ALA A 367 7.61 14.88 17.25
CA ALA A 367 8.26 13.78 16.56
C ALA A 367 8.55 14.12 15.09
N ALA A 368 7.58 14.72 14.39
CA ALA A 368 7.77 15.20 13.00
C ALA A 368 8.91 16.23 12.91
N GLY A 369 8.95 17.22 13.81
CA GLY A 369 10.01 18.20 13.88
C GLY A 369 11.39 17.59 14.11
N LEU A 370 11.50 16.62 15.03
CA LEU A 370 12.76 15.91 15.31
C LEU A 370 13.23 15.06 14.12
N LEU A 371 12.32 14.35 13.47
CA LEU A 371 12.61 13.54 12.28
C LEU A 371 13.09 14.44 11.12
N ARG A 372 12.41 15.57 10.88
CA ARG A 372 12.80 16.57 9.88
C ARG A 372 14.21 17.12 10.15
N ALA A 373 14.50 17.51 11.39
CA ALA A 373 15.80 18.05 11.79
C ALA A 373 16.95 17.04 11.60
N ARG A 374 16.64 15.74 11.63
CA ARG A 374 17.60 14.65 11.39
C ARG A 374 17.71 14.22 9.92
N GLY A 375 16.99 14.89 9.02
CA GLY A 375 16.96 14.52 7.60
C GLY A 375 16.33 13.14 7.33
N ALA A 376 15.34 12.75 8.15
CA ALA A 376 14.59 11.52 7.91
C ALA A 376 13.83 11.59 6.58
N ALA A 377 13.53 10.43 5.99
CA ALA A 377 12.75 10.35 4.77
C ALA A 377 11.40 11.07 4.94
N PRO A 378 10.94 11.84 3.92
CA PRO A 378 9.71 12.63 3.99
C PRO A 378 8.49 11.83 4.44
N GLU A 379 8.41 10.56 4.05
CA GLU A 379 7.32 9.66 4.41
C GLU A 379 7.26 9.41 5.93
N ARG A 380 8.42 9.26 6.57
CA ARG A 380 8.47 9.08 8.03
C ARG A 380 8.05 10.35 8.77
N VAL A 381 8.37 11.52 8.24
CA VAL A 381 7.90 12.80 8.77
C VAL A 381 6.39 12.90 8.58
N ALA A 382 5.91 12.60 7.38
CA ALA A 382 4.50 12.67 7.01
C ALA A 382 3.62 11.74 7.86
N LEU A 383 4.07 10.51 8.17
CA LEU A 383 3.36 9.61 9.07
C LEU A 383 3.08 10.23 10.45
N GLN A 384 4.02 11.01 10.97
CA GLN A 384 3.81 11.72 12.22
C GLN A 384 2.84 12.90 12.03
N LEU A 385 2.94 13.61 10.90
CA LEU A 385 2.11 14.76 10.58
C LEU A 385 0.63 14.39 10.35
N LEU A 386 0.33 13.18 9.91
CA LEU A 386 -1.04 12.67 9.80
C LEU A 386 -1.76 12.64 11.16
N HIS A 387 -1.01 12.45 12.25
CA HIS A 387 -1.54 12.41 13.62
C HIS A 387 -1.35 13.73 14.39
N ALA A 388 -0.65 14.70 13.82
CA ALA A 388 -0.42 16.00 14.40
C ALA A 388 -1.60 16.95 14.10
N PRO A 389 -1.91 17.91 15.00
CA PRO A 389 -2.93 18.93 14.73
C PRO A 389 -2.45 19.86 13.61
N ALA A 390 -3.41 20.42 12.86
CA ALA A 390 -3.12 21.46 11.89
C ALA A 390 -2.69 22.74 12.65
N ALA A 391 -1.58 23.32 12.23
CA ALA A 391 -0.96 24.48 12.88
C ALA A 391 -0.74 25.67 11.93
N GLY A 392 -1.03 25.52 10.64
CA GLY A 392 -0.78 26.54 9.63
C GLY A 392 0.70 26.72 9.32
N ASP A 393 1.50 25.67 9.50
CA ASP A 393 2.95 25.69 9.23
C ASP A 393 3.23 25.34 7.75
N PRO A 394 3.76 26.29 6.94
CA PRO A 394 4.13 26.02 5.54
C PRO A 394 5.13 24.88 5.37
N ALA A 395 6.00 24.63 6.37
CA ALA A 395 6.93 23.53 6.34
C ALA A 395 6.22 22.17 6.42
N VAL A 396 5.12 22.08 7.15
CA VAL A 396 4.27 20.88 7.21
C VAL A 396 3.65 20.59 5.85
N VAL A 397 3.13 21.63 5.18
CA VAL A 397 2.57 21.48 3.82
C VAL A 397 3.65 20.98 2.85
N SER A 398 4.85 21.53 2.92
CA SER A 398 5.99 21.12 2.08
C SER A 398 6.36 19.66 2.28
N ASP A 399 6.45 19.18 3.53
CA ASP A 399 6.78 17.80 3.85
C ASP A 399 5.71 16.82 3.37
N LEU A 400 4.43 17.14 3.61
CA LEU A 400 3.30 16.33 3.18
C LEU A 400 3.22 16.24 1.65
N ARG A 401 3.46 17.36 0.95
CA ARG A 401 3.48 17.43 -0.50
C ARG A 401 4.61 16.57 -1.09
N LEU A 402 5.83 16.68 -0.53
CA LEU A 402 6.96 15.87 -0.96
C LEU A 402 6.72 14.38 -0.72
N ALA A 403 6.14 14.03 0.41
CA ALA A 403 5.76 12.63 0.68
C ALA A 403 4.66 12.13 -0.27
N ALA A 404 3.69 12.99 -0.63
CA ALA A 404 2.65 12.67 -1.60
C ALA A 404 3.22 12.48 -3.02
N GLU A 405 4.19 13.31 -3.43
CA GLU A 405 4.91 13.13 -4.69
C GLU A 405 5.62 11.78 -4.74
N HIS A 406 6.37 11.44 -3.70
CA HIS A 406 7.02 10.14 -3.59
C HIS A 406 6.02 8.97 -3.56
N ALA A 407 4.87 9.12 -2.90
CA ALA A 407 3.83 8.10 -2.90
C ALA A 407 3.28 7.87 -4.31
N ARG A 408 3.02 8.94 -5.05
CA ARG A 408 2.55 8.87 -6.45
C ARG A 408 3.57 8.23 -7.38
N GLU A 409 4.86 8.60 -7.27
CA GLU A 409 5.95 8.01 -8.04
C GLU A 409 6.13 6.50 -7.77
N ARG A 410 5.78 6.05 -6.57
CA ARG A 410 5.80 4.63 -6.18
C ARG A 410 4.51 3.88 -6.53
N GLY A 411 3.59 4.51 -7.26
CA GLY A 411 2.32 3.88 -7.66
C GLY A 411 1.32 3.69 -6.52
N ALA A 412 1.37 4.54 -5.49
CA ALA A 412 0.46 4.54 -4.36
C ALA A 412 -0.36 5.84 -4.31
N PRO A 413 -1.25 6.09 -5.28
CA PRO A 413 -2.04 7.31 -5.35
C PRO A 413 -2.97 7.47 -4.15
N ALA A 414 -3.45 6.40 -3.55
CA ALA A 414 -4.29 6.45 -2.34
C ALA A 414 -3.57 7.14 -1.17
N SER A 415 -2.31 6.79 -0.93
CA SER A 415 -1.51 7.46 0.10
C SER A 415 -1.24 8.93 -0.24
N ALA A 416 -1.03 9.24 -1.53
CA ALA A 416 -0.87 10.64 -1.95
C ALA A 416 -2.15 11.45 -1.67
N VAL A 417 -3.33 10.88 -1.91
CA VAL A 417 -4.62 11.52 -1.59
C VAL A 417 -4.72 11.86 -0.10
N VAL A 418 -4.45 10.91 0.78
CA VAL A 418 -4.49 11.12 2.24
C VAL A 418 -3.54 12.24 2.68
N LEU A 419 -2.31 12.25 2.14
CA LEU A 419 -1.30 13.25 2.47
C LEU A 419 -1.68 14.65 1.95
N LEU A 420 -2.21 14.76 0.74
CA LEU A 420 -2.64 16.03 0.15
C LEU A 420 -3.90 16.58 0.82
N GLN A 421 -4.85 15.72 1.18
CA GLN A 421 -6.01 16.10 1.98
C GLN A 421 -5.56 16.63 3.34
N ARG A 422 -4.60 15.99 4.00
CA ARG A 422 -4.02 16.48 5.25
C ARG A 422 -3.30 17.83 5.07
N ALA A 423 -2.59 18.01 3.95
CA ALA A 423 -1.93 19.28 3.62
C ALA A 423 -2.93 20.43 3.42
N LEU A 424 -4.09 20.16 2.85
CA LEU A 424 -5.17 21.14 2.68
C LEU A 424 -5.83 21.57 4.00
N LEU A 425 -5.72 20.79 5.06
CA LEU A 425 -6.17 21.16 6.41
C LEU A 425 -5.24 22.17 7.09
N GLU A 426 -3.96 22.24 6.71
CA GLU A 426 -3.13 23.39 7.00
C GLU A 426 -3.71 24.55 6.17
N PRO A 427 -3.94 25.77 6.69
CA PRO A 427 -4.50 26.84 5.88
C PRO A 427 -3.46 27.40 4.88
N PRO A 428 -3.29 26.77 3.70
CA PRO A 428 -2.34 27.24 2.70
C PRO A 428 -2.83 28.57 2.15
N ASP A 429 -1.92 29.39 1.67
CA ASP A 429 -2.30 30.55 0.87
C ASP A 429 -3.05 30.11 -0.42
N THR A 430 -3.73 31.08 -1.05
CA THR A 430 -4.60 30.76 -2.20
C THR A 430 -3.83 30.10 -3.36
N ALA A 431 -2.57 30.52 -3.58
CA ALA A 431 -1.74 30.00 -4.67
C ALA A 431 -1.37 28.53 -4.41
N LEU A 432 -0.87 28.22 -3.23
CA LEU A 432 -0.49 26.88 -2.81
C LEU A 432 -1.71 25.95 -2.74
N ARG A 433 -2.88 26.48 -2.33
CA ARG A 433 -4.14 25.73 -2.38
C ARG A 433 -4.46 25.24 -3.80
N GLY A 434 -4.27 26.09 -4.81
CA GLY A 434 -4.49 25.71 -6.22
C GLY A 434 -3.57 24.58 -6.68
N GLU A 435 -2.29 24.63 -6.26
CA GLU A 435 -1.34 23.55 -6.54
C GLU A 435 -1.72 22.23 -5.86
N LEU A 436 -2.06 22.28 -4.57
CA LEU A 436 -2.47 21.10 -3.81
C LEU A 436 -3.74 20.45 -4.37
N LEU A 437 -4.73 21.27 -4.77
CA LEU A 437 -5.96 20.77 -5.40
C LEU A 437 -5.68 20.10 -6.77
N PHE A 438 -4.76 20.66 -7.54
CA PHE A 438 -4.32 20.06 -8.80
C PHE A 438 -3.65 18.70 -8.55
N GLU A 439 -2.72 18.62 -7.60
CA GLU A 439 -2.02 17.39 -7.26
C GLU A 439 -2.97 16.33 -6.69
N LEU A 440 -3.93 16.75 -5.85
CA LEU A 440 -4.97 15.89 -5.30
C LEU A 440 -5.86 15.30 -6.38
N GLY A 441 -6.42 16.13 -7.25
CA GLY A 441 -7.25 15.66 -8.36
C GLY A 441 -6.50 14.74 -9.32
N HIS A 442 -5.20 14.99 -9.54
CA HIS A 442 -4.35 14.09 -10.32
C HIS A 442 -4.18 12.71 -9.65
N ALA A 443 -3.98 12.67 -8.33
CA ALA A 443 -3.86 11.42 -7.57
C ALA A 443 -5.18 10.64 -7.57
N GLU A 444 -6.32 11.33 -7.42
CA GLU A 444 -7.67 10.75 -7.45
C GLU A 444 -8.01 10.15 -8.82
N LEU A 445 -7.62 10.81 -9.92
CA LEU A 445 -7.74 10.24 -11.27
C LEU A 445 -6.94 8.95 -11.43
N ALA A 446 -5.74 8.90 -10.88
CA ALA A 446 -4.91 7.70 -10.92
C ALA A 446 -5.54 6.52 -10.15
N MET A 447 -6.44 6.80 -9.19
CA MET A 447 -7.24 5.78 -8.49
C MET A 447 -8.52 5.39 -9.26
N GLY A 448 -8.87 6.08 -10.33
CA GLY A 448 -10.14 5.91 -11.04
C GLY A 448 -11.31 6.67 -10.39
N ASN A 449 -11.07 7.50 -9.38
CA ASN A 449 -12.09 8.31 -8.71
C ASN A 449 -12.33 9.62 -9.46
N ALA A 450 -13.02 9.53 -10.60
CA ALA A 450 -13.26 10.67 -11.48
C ALA A 450 -14.21 11.73 -10.89
N GLY A 451 -15.07 11.34 -9.94
CA GLY A 451 -16.04 12.25 -9.29
C GLY A 451 -15.34 13.30 -8.43
N ASP A 452 -14.65 12.86 -7.39
CA ASP A 452 -13.92 13.75 -6.46
C ASP A 452 -12.81 14.53 -7.18
N ALA A 453 -12.08 13.84 -8.09
CA ALA A 453 -11.08 14.47 -8.94
C ALA A 453 -11.65 15.63 -9.76
N GLY A 454 -12.85 15.44 -10.33
CA GLY A 454 -13.54 16.48 -11.08
C GLY A 454 -13.85 17.73 -10.25
N ASP A 455 -14.25 17.56 -9.01
CA ASP A 455 -14.57 18.67 -8.11
C ASP A 455 -13.30 19.44 -7.69
N HIS A 456 -12.23 18.73 -7.29
CA HIS A 456 -10.96 19.34 -6.93
C HIS A 456 -10.27 20.03 -8.11
N LEU A 457 -10.27 19.39 -9.28
CA LEU A 457 -9.71 19.96 -10.51
C LEU A 457 -10.53 21.15 -11.04
N ALA A 458 -11.83 21.26 -10.73
CA ALA A 458 -12.62 22.43 -11.07
C ALA A 458 -12.33 23.63 -10.15
N GLU A 459 -11.96 23.40 -8.89
CA GLU A 459 -11.56 24.43 -7.95
C GLU A 459 -10.12 24.92 -8.21
N ALA A 460 -9.20 24.02 -8.54
CA ALA A 460 -7.78 24.33 -8.74
C ALA A 460 -7.50 25.52 -9.68
N PRO A 461 -8.10 25.64 -10.87
CA PRO A 461 -7.85 26.76 -11.77
C PRO A 461 -8.31 28.12 -11.24
N ARG A 462 -9.29 28.13 -10.31
CA ARG A 462 -9.81 29.35 -9.69
C ARG A 462 -8.87 29.89 -8.62
N CYS A 463 -8.09 29.00 -7.99
CA CYS A 463 -7.14 29.34 -6.93
C CYS A 463 -5.70 29.50 -7.45
N ALA A 464 -5.31 28.75 -8.49
CA ALA A 464 -3.93 28.72 -8.99
C ALA A 464 -3.51 30.08 -9.57
N VAL A 465 -2.41 30.61 -9.08
CA VAL A 465 -1.79 31.85 -9.56
C VAL A 465 -0.94 31.57 -10.79
N ASP A 466 -0.22 30.44 -10.81
CA ASP A 466 0.59 30.05 -11.96
C ASP A 466 -0.30 29.59 -13.12
N PRO A 467 -0.21 30.26 -14.32
CA PRO A 467 -0.95 29.85 -15.50
C PRO A 467 -0.67 28.43 -15.96
N LEU A 468 0.53 27.89 -15.70
CA LEU A 468 0.88 26.51 -16.07
C LEU A 468 0.11 25.50 -15.22
N ILE A 469 0.01 25.73 -13.92
CA ILE A 469 -0.79 24.90 -13.00
C ILE A 469 -2.26 24.96 -13.40
N ARG A 470 -2.76 26.17 -13.66
CA ARG A 470 -4.14 26.39 -14.15
C ARG A 470 -4.41 25.59 -15.43
N GLY A 471 -3.52 25.67 -16.40
CA GLY A 471 -3.66 24.97 -17.67
C GLY A 471 -3.60 23.45 -17.51
N ARG A 472 -2.69 22.93 -16.68
CA ARG A 472 -2.58 21.51 -16.39
C ARG A 472 -3.82 20.97 -15.68
N ALA A 473 -4.36 21.73 -14.71
CA ALA A 473 -5.61 21.37 -14.02
C ALA A 473 -6.79 21.29 -14.98
N LEU A 474 -6.92 22.25 -15.90
CA LEU A 474 -7.96 22.24 -16.94
C LEU A 474 -7.81 21.05 -17.90
N ALA A 475 -6.58 20.68 -18.24
CA ALA A 475 -6.31 19.53 -19.13
C ALA A 475 -6.72 18.20 -18.47
N LEU A 476 -6.49 18.04 -17.14
CA LEU A 476 -6.94 16.87 -16.40
C LEU A 476 -8.46 16.90 -16.15
N LEU A 477 -9.02 18.06 -15.83
CA LEU A 477 -10.46 18.23 -15.64
C LEU A 477 -11.26 17.79 -16.89
N ALA A 478 -10.77 18.13 -18.08
CA ALA A 478 -11.38 17.72 -19.32
C ALA A 478 -11.37 16.19 -19.53
N GLN A 479 -10.45 15.46 -18.90
CA GLN A 479 -10.42 13.99 -18.91
C GLN A 479 -11.35 13.37 -17.87
N ALA A 480 -11.54 14.06 -16.73
CA ALA A 480 -12.34 13.55 -15.60
C ALA A 480 -13.85 13.65 -15.83
N VAL A 481 -14.30 14.58 -16.68
CA VAL A 481 -15.72 14.93 -16.78
C VAL A 481 -16.32 14.46 -18.11
N PRO A 482 -17.21 13.45 -18.11
CA PRO A 482 -17.89 12.99 -19.32
C PRO A 482 -19.16 13.80 -19.67
N ASP A 483 -19.64 14.70 -18.79
CA ASP A 483 -20.90 15.42 -18.98
C ASP A 483 -20.75 16.67 -19.85
N GLN A 484 -21.55 16.76 -20.93
CA GLN A 484 -21.56 17.88 -21.86
C GLN A 484 -21.89 19.25 -21.23
N ALA A 485 -22.67 19.28 -20.14
CA ALA A 485 -22.98 20.55 -19.47
C ALA A 485 -21.73 21.14 -18.77
N ARG A 486 -20.95 20.31 -18.11
CA ARG A 486 -19.68 20.69 -17.48
C ARG A 486 -18.59 21.02 -18.52
N VAL A 487 -18.60 20.38 -19.68
CA VAL A 487 -17.62 20.67 -20.75
C VAL A 487 -17.70 22.11 -21.21
N ARG A 488 -18.89 22.72 -21.27
CA ARG A 488 -19.04 24.14 -21.62
C ARG A 488 -18.39 25.08 -20.61
N GLU A 489 -18.57 24.80 -19.31
CA GLU A 489 -17.90 25.56 -18.24
C GLU A 489 -16.37 25.44 -18.35
N ILE A 490 -15.87 24.23 -18.63
CA ILE A 490 -14.44 23.98 -18.82
C ILE A 490 -13.91 24.79 -20.01
N VAL A 491 -14.65 24.85 -21.10
CA VAL A 491 -14.25 25.63 -22.30
C VAL A 491 -14.18 27.12 -22.00
N GLU A 492 -15.08 27.67 -21.18
CA GLU A 492 -15.01 29.07 -20.74
C GLU A 492 -13.75 29.34 -19.89
N LEU A 493 -13.41 28.43 -18.98
CA LEU A 493 -12.18 28.53 -18.19
C LEU A 493 -10.92 28.39 -19.07
N ILE A 494 -10.96 27.53 -20.10
CA ILE A 494 -9.89 27.41 -21.08
C ILE A 494 -9.74 28.72 -21.88
N ASP A 495 -10.82 29.32 -22.34
CA ASP A 495 -10.79 30.60 -23.07
C ASP A 495 -10.09 31.69 -22.25
N ALA A 496 -10.37 31.75 -20.95
CA ALA A 496 -9.73 32.71 -20.07
C ALA A 496 -8.24 32.43 -19.81
N ALA A 497 -7.82 31.18 -19.85
CA ALA A 497 -6.43 30.78 -19.57
C ALA A 497 -5.51 30.83 -20.81
N LEU A 498 -6.05 30.62 -22.01
CA LEU A 498 -5.28 30.47 -23.25
C LEU A 498 -4.33 31.66 -23.56
N PRO A 499 -4.71 32.95 -23.43
CA PRO A 499 -3.82 34.07 -23.78
C PRO A 499 -2.50 34.09 -22.99
N ASP A 500 -2.53 33.64 -21.76
CA ASP A 500 -1.34 33.54 -20.92
C ASP A 500 -0.51 32.28 -21.23
N LEU A 501 -1.18 31.17 -21.52
CA LEU A 501 -0.55 29.90 -21.86
C LEU A 501 0.14 29.93 -23.21
N GLU A 502 -0.44 30.56 -24.23
CA GLU A 502 0.16 30.68 -25.56
C GLU A 502 1.52 31.36 -25.56
N ARG A 503 1.71 32.28 -24.60
CA ARG A 503 2.98 32.98 -24.42
C ARG A 503 4.02 32.16 -23.64
N ARG A 504 3.58 31.22 -22.80
CA ARG A 504 4.44 30.48 -21.86
C ARG A 504 4.68 29.04 -22.25
N ASP A 505 3.64 28.34 -22.69
CA ASP A 505 3.65 26.93 -23.05
C ASP A 505 2.66 26.68 -24.21
N ARG A 506 3.16 26.79 -25.44
CA ARG A 506 2.37 26.56 -26.66
C ARG A 506 1.82 25.13 -26.74
N GLU A 507 2.55 24.16 -26.20
CA GLU A 507 2.14 22.75 -26.25
C GLU A 507 0.92 22.51 -25.34
N LEU A 508 0.95 23.04 -24.12
CA LEU A 508 -0.18 22.96 -23.20
C LEU A 508 -1.39 23.73 -23.76
N ALA A 509 -1.18 24.92 -24.32
CA ALA A 509 -2.24 25.70 -24.97
C ALA A 509 -2.89 24.89 -26.11
N LEU A 510 -2.09 24.20 -26.94
CA LEU A 510 -2.60 23.37 -28.02
C LEU A 510 -3.41 22.17 -27.49
N ARG A 511 -2.98 21.55 -26.40
CA ARG A 511 -3.73 20.48 -25.73
C ARG A 511 -5.10 20.95 -25.23
N LEU A 512 -5.18 22.16 -24.67
CA LEU A 512 -6.45 22.75 -24.25
C LEU A 512 -7.35 23.17 -25.44
N ARG A 513 -6.76 23.65 -26.52
CA ARG A 513 -7.50 23.90 -27.75
C ARG A 513 -8.12 22.63 -28.33
N ALA A 514 -7.52 21.48 -28.11
CA ALA A 514 -8.10 20.19 -28.51
C ALA A 514 -9.47 19.94 -27.84
N VAL A 515 -9.64 20.35 -26.59
CA VAL A 515 -10.93 20.26 -25.86
C VAL A 515 -11.99 21.17 -26.52
N GLN A 516 -11.60 22.41 -26.89
CA GLN A 516 -12.51 23.36 -27.57
C GLN A 516 -13.03 22.83 -28.91
N VAL A 517 -12.21 22.04 -29.62
CA VAL A 517 -12.59 21.43 -30.90
C VAL A 517 -13.75 20.44 -30.74
N LEU A 518 -13.83 19.72 -29.63
CA LEU A 518 -14.94 18.79 -29.33
C LEU A 518 -16.28 19.52 -29.15
N GLU A 519 -16.26 20.74 -28.65
CA GLU A 519 -17.45 21.61 -28.50
C GLU A 519 -17.79 22.37 -29.80
N GLY A 520 -17.14 22.02 -30.91
CA GLY A 520 -17.43 22.61 -32.21
C GLY A 520 -16.77 23.95 -32.48
N ARG A 521 -15.89 24.43 -31.57
CA ARG A 521 -15.11 25.66 -31.87
C ARG A 521 -14.04 25.36 -32.91
N ARG A 522 -13.87 26.26 -33.87
CA ARG A 522 -12.83 26.17 -34.89
C ARG A 522 -11.70 27.10 -34.47
N PRO A 523 -10.60 26.59 -33.90
CA PRO A 523 -9.45 27.44 -33.64
C PRO A 523 -8.83 27.87 -34.97
N ASP A 524 -8.59 29.16 -35.10
CA ASP A 524 -7.88 29.73 -36.27
C ASP A 524 -6.40 29.35 -36.13
N LEU A 525 -5.99 28.38 -36.92
CA LEU A 525 -4.58 28.00 -37.05
C LEU A 525 -4.07 28.57 -38.34
N GLU A 526 -3.21 29.58 -38.25
CA GLU A 526 -2.62 30.25 -39.42
C GLU A 526 -1.81 29.29 -40.34
N THR A 527 -1.36 28.15 -39.78
CA THR A 527 -0.56 27.16 -40.52
C THR A 527 -0.96 25.73 -40.18
N PRO A 528 -0.96 24.77 -41.13
CA PRO A 528 -1.18 23.36 -40.88
C PRO A 528 -0.11 22.81 -39.92
N LEU A 529 -0.51 22.17 -38.83
CA LEU A 529 0.40 21.56 -37.84
C LEU A 529 1.15 20.39 -38.50
N PRO A 530 2.50 20.30 -38.34
CA PRO A 530 3.29 19.23 -38.93
C PRO A 530 3.11 17.84 -38.29
N GLY A 531 2.58 17.74 -37.07
CA GLY A 531 2.53 16.52 -36.27
C GLY A 531 3.90 16.15 -35.69
N ALA A 532 4.68 17.17 -35.32
CA ALA A 532 6.02 16.99 -34.81
C ALA A 532 6.03 16.69 -33.27
N THR A 533 4.99 17.14 -32.56
CA THR A 533 4.88 16.97 -31.12
C THR A 533 3.64 16.14 -30.73
N LEU A 534 3.65 15.62 -29.50
CA LEU A 534 2.51 14.87 -28.95
C LEU A 534 1.25 15.76 -28.85
N CYS A 535 1.39 17.00 -28.42
CA CYS A 535 0.25 17.92 -28.29
C CYS A 535 -0.34 18.28 -29.65
N GLU A 536 0.48 18.43 -30.68
CA GLU A 536 0.00 18.56 -32.06
C GLU A 536 -0.79 17.32 -32.52
N ALA A 537 -0.29 16.11 -32.21
CA ALA A 537 -0.97 14.87 -32.53
C ALA A 537 -2.30 14.71 -31.77
N ILE A 538 -2.34 15.07 -30.48
CA ILE A 538 -3.56 15.10 -29.68
C ILE A 538 -4.58 16.05 -30.32
N PHE A 539 -4.17 17.29 -30.61
CA PHE A 539 -5.05 18.26 -31.23
C PHE A 539 -5.58 17.75 -32.60
N MET A 540 -4.71 17.22 -33.44
CA MET A 540 -5.09 16.65 -34.74
C MET A 540 -6.05 15.47 -34.60
N GLY A 541 -5.86 14.60 -33.63
CA GLY A 541 -6.78 13.49 -33.34
C GLY A 541 -8.18 13.98 -32.97
N HIS A 542 -8.28 15.01 -32.13
CA HIS A 542 -9.55 15.66 -31.77
C HIS A 542 -10.16 16.35 -33.01
N LEU A 543 -9.34 17.00 -33.81
CA LEU A 543 -9.79 17.65 -35.03
C LEU A 543 -10.35 16.65 -36.07
N VAL A 544 -9.71 15.49 -36.24
CA VAL A 544 -10.24 14.40 -37.06
C VAL A 544 -11.59 13.93 -36.51
N PHE A 545 -11.69 13.67 -35.20
CA PHE A 545 -12.93 13.24 -34.57
C PHE A 545 -14.08 14.25 -34.80
N ALA A 546 -13.81 15.54 -34.64
CA ALA A 546 -14.80 16.59 -34.86
C ALA A 546 -15.17 16.80 -36.36
N ARG A 547 -14.22 16.57 -37.28
CA ARG A 547 -14.40 16.71 -38.73
C ARG A 547 -15.04 15.51 -39.42
N MET A 548 -15.26 14.40 -38.71
CA MET A 548 -16.02 13.26 -39.23
C MET A 548 -17.49 13.58 -39.55
N ARG A 549 -17.90 14.84 -39.46
CA ARG A 549 -19.19 15.38 -39.91
C ARG A 549 -19.12 15.85 -41.40
N PRO A 550 -20.23 16.09 -42.09
CA PRO A 550 -20.36 16.05 -43.58
C PRO A 550 -19.55 17.07 -44.41
N GLN A 551 -18.61 17.84 -43.86
CA GLN A 551 -17.96 18.96 -44.53
C GLN A 551 -16.46 18.77 -44.82
N ALA A 552 -15.82 17.66 -44.43
CA ALA A 552 -14.41 17.40 -44.71
C ALA A 552 -14.25 16.33 -45.79
N THR A 553 -13.26 16.49 -46.64
CA THR A 553 -12.91 15.49 -47.67
C THR A 553 -12.13 14.33 -47.06
N ALA A 554 -12.23 13.15 -47.65
CA ALA A 554 -11.46 11.99 -47.23
C ALA A 554 -9.94 12.25 -47.29
N ALA A 555 -9.48 13.04 -48.24
CA ALA A 555 -8.06 13.39 -48.37
C ALA A 555 -7.55 14.25 -47.21
N GLU A 556 -8.33 15.23 -46.74
CA GLU A 556 -7.98 16.07 -45.59
C GLU A 556 -7.93 15.25 -44.31
N ILE A 557 -8.92 14.36 -44.09
CA ILE A 557 -8.95 13.48 -42.93
C ILE A 557 -7.75 12.54 -42.94
N ALA A 558 -7.43 11.94 -44.09
CA ALA A 558 -6.29 11.04 -44.25
C ALA A 558 -4.95 11.74 -43.96
N ASP A 559 -4.77 12.96 -44.45
CA ASP A 559 -3.56 13.74 -44.22
C ASP A 559 -3.37 14.06 -42.72
N ILE A 560 -4.41 14.59 -42.08
CA ILE A 560 -4.36 14.92 -40.63
C ILE A 560 -4.11 13.67 -39.79
N ALA A 561 -4.86 12.57 -40.01
CA ALA A 561 -4.71 11.33 -39.26
C ALA A 561 -3.32 10.70 -39.45
N THR A 562 -2.76 10.76 -40.69
CA THR A 562 -1.43 10.23 -40.97
C THR A 562 -0.33 11.05 -40.31
N ARG A 563 -0.45 12.37 -40.26
CA ARG A 563 0.49 13.23 -39.55
C ARG A 563 0.44 12.98 -38.04
N ALA A 564 -0.76 12.89 -37.45
CA ALA A 564 -0.94 12.59 -36.04
C ALA A 564 -0.36 11.21 -35.69
N ALA A 565 -0.53 10.20 -36.52
CA ALA A 565 0.00 8.86 -36.31
C ALA A 565 1.54 8.79 -36.26
N ARG A 566 2.28 9.83 -36.66
CA ARG A 566 3.74 9.92 -36.50
C ARG A 566 4.14 9.92 -35.02
N GLN A 567 3.27 10.43 -34.15
CA GLN A 567 3.45 10.45 -32.70
C GLN A 567 2.76 9.25 -32.00
N ALA A 568 2.73 8.11 -32.68
CA ALA A 568 2.02 6.91 -32.18
C ALA A 568 2.43 6.49 -30.77
N ASP A 569 3.74 6.53 -30.43
CA ASP A 569 4.21 6.14 -29.09
C ASP A 569 3.68 7.08 -28.00
N GLY A 570 3.68 8.37 -28.25
CA GLY A 570 3.11 9.34 -27.32
C GLY A 570 1.59 9.19 -27.17
N LEU A 571 0.86 9.03 -28.28
CA LEU A 571 -0.59 8.79 -28.25
C LEU A 571 -0.95 7.49 -27.52
N LEU A 572 -0.14 6.44 -27.65
CA LEU A 572 -0.31 5.19 -26.93
C LEU A 572 -0.02 5.36 -25.42
N GLY A 573 0.85 6.30 -25.06
CA GLY A 573 1.10 6.70 -23.67
C GLY A 573 -0.12 7.34 -23.01
N GLU A 574 -0.90 8.14 -23.75
CA GLU A 574 -2.16 8.74 -23.28
C GLU A 574 -3.29 7.70 -23.05
N GLY A 575 -3.14 6.50 -23.58
CA GLY A 575 -4.11 5.41 -23.46
C GLY A 575 -4.95 5.18 -24.72
N ALA A 576 -5.39 3.94 -24.93
CA ALA A 576 -6.21 3.58 -26.09
C ALA A 576 -7.66 4.11 -26.00
N SER A 577 -8.10 4.45 -24.79
CA SER A 577 -9.40 5.09 -24.52
C SER A 577 -9.40 6.59 -24.83
N ALA A 578 -8.24 7.21 -25.03
CA ALA A 578 -8.13 8.64 -25.31
C ALA A 578 -8.81 9.02 -26.64
N ILE A 579 -9.59 10.11 -26.62
CA ILE A 579 -10.33 10.62 -27.80
C ILE A 579 -9.38 10.91 -28.97
N ALA A 580 -8.19 11.41 -28.69
CA ALA A 580 -7.17 11.72 -29.70
C ALA A 580 -6.78 10.48 -30.50
N LEU A 581 -6.45 9.37 -29.84
CA LEU A 581 -6.09 8.11 -30.51
C LEU A 581 -7.28 7.52 -31.25
N THR A 582 -8.46 7.54 -30.64
CA THR A 582 -9.72 7.13 -31.27
C THR A 582 -9.97 7.91 -32.56
N GLY A 583 -9.80 9.24 -32.54
CA GLY A 583 -9.95 10.09 -33.71
C GLY A 583 -8.97 9.71 -34.84
N VAL A 584 -7.69 9.52 -34.51
CA VAL A 584 -6.68 9.11 -35.52
C VAL A 584 -7.04 7.75 -36.13
N VAL A 585 -7.39 6.76 -35.32
CA VAL A 585 -7.74 5.40 -35.79
C VAL A 585 -8.98 5.41 -36.67
N LEU A 586 -10.03 6.12 -36.24
CA LEU A 586 -11.26 6.23 -37.03
C LEU A 586 -11.03 6.98 -38.32
N GLY A 587 -10.18 8.03 -38.29
CA GLY A 587 -9.78 8.75 -39.50
C GLY A 587 -9.06 7.86 -40.53
N LEU A 588 -8.07 7.08 -40.07
CA LEU A 588 -7.38 6.11 -40.93
C LEU A 588 -8.34 5.04 -41.47
N ARG A 589 -9.23 4.52 -40.64
CA ARG A 589 -10.23 3.50 -41.00
C ARG A 589 -11.23 4.03 -42.07
N TRP A 590 -11.71 5.26 -41.92
CA TRP A 590 -12.71 5.83 -42.84
C TRP A 590 -12.13 6.26 -44.19
N THR A 591 -10.83 6.46 -44.22
CA THR A 591 -10.09 6.77 -45.43
C THR A 591 -9.43 5.54 -46.06
N ASP A 592 -9.86 4.33 -45.65
CA ASP A 592 -9.42 3.03 -46.12
C ASP A 592 -7.91 2.74 -45.92
N ARG A 593 -7.26 3.45 -44.99
CA ARG A 593 -5.87 3.17 -44.54
C ARG A 593 -5.86 2.10 -43.46
N LEU A 594 -6.44 0.95 -43.76
CA LEU A 594 -6.73 -0.10 -42.77
C LEU A 594 -5.45 -0.71 -42.21
N ASP A 595 -4.39 -0.88 -42.98
CA ASP A 595 -3.12 -1.44 -42.54
C ASP A 595 -2.42 -0.52 -41.53
N ASP A 596 -2.49 0.80 -41.71
CA ASP A 596 -1.92 1.77 -40.77
C ASP A 596 -2.70 1.75 -39.43
N ALA A 597 -4.03 1.68 -39.52
CA ALA A 597 -4.90 1.61 -38.35
C ALA A 597 -4.70 0.29 -37.59
N GLU A 598 -4.57 -0.85 -38.27
CA GLU A 598 -4.31 -2.16 -37.66
C GLU A 598 -2.97 -2.17 -36.92
N ARG A 599 -1.87 -1.73 -37.57
CA ARG A 599 -0.56 -1.62 -36.92
C ARG A 599 -0.58 -0.75 -35.67
N LEU A 600 -1.32 0.35 -35.68
CA LEU A 600 -1.46 1.23 -34.52
C LEU A 600 -2.21 0.53 -33.38
N MET A 601 -3.27 -0.21 -33.72
CA MET A 601 -4.05 -0.95 -32.70
C MET A 601 -3.33 -2.18 -32.16
N ASP A 602 -2.53 -2.89 -32.94
CA ASP A 602 -1.68 -3.97 -32.45
C ASP A 602 -0.67 -3.47 -31.41
N ARG A 603 -0.09 -2.29 -31.65
CA ARG A 603 0.78 -1.61 -30.69
C ARG A 603 0.00 -1.16 -29.45
N ALA A 604 -1.24 -0.68 -29.61
CA ALA A 604 -2.12 -0.29 -28.52
C ALA A 604 -2.45 -1.49 -27.60
N VAL A 605 -2.84 -2.63 -28.18
CA VAL A 605 -3.10 -3.87 -27.45
C VAL A 605 -1.85 -4.32 -26.69
N ALA A 606 -0.69 -4.32 -27.34
CA ALA A 606 0.57 -4.68 -26.70
C ALA A 606 0.94 -3.71 -25.56
N SER A 607 0.72 -2.41 -25.75
CA SER A 607 0.96 -1.37 -24.74
C SER A 607 0.02 -1.52 -23.54
N ALA A 608 -1.28 -1.72 -23.77
CA ALA A 608 -2.27 -1.93 -22.72
C ALA A 608 -1.96 -3.18 -21.88
N ARG A 609 -1.55 -4.28 -22.55
CA ARG A 609 -1.11 -5.50 -21.84
C ARG A 609 0.12 -5.26 -20.97
N ARG A 610 1.13 -4.54 -21.46
CA ARG A 610 2.33 -4.22 -20.65
C ARG A 610 2.02 -3.34 -19.44
N ARG A 611 1.09 -2.38 -19.62
CA ARG A 611 0.64 -1.49 -18.53
C ARG A 611 -0.39 -2.14 -17.60
N GLY A 612 -0.99 -3.26 -18.00
CA GLY A 612 -2.06 -3.91 -17.26
C GLY A 612 -3.37 -3.11 -17.23
N SER A 613 -3.57 -2.17 -18.19
CA SER A 613 -4.78 -1.36 -18.26
C SER A 613 -5.89 -2.14 -18.97
N THR A 614 -6.85 -2.65 -18.20
CA THR A 614 -8.01 -3.38 -18.73
C THR A 614 -8.89 -2.48 -19.60
N THR A 615 -9.05 -1.21 -19.20
CA THR A 615 -9.80 -0.19 -19.93
C THR A 615 -9.21 0.07 -21.31
N ASP A 616 -7.89 0.36 -21.37
CA ASP A 616 -7.20 0.60 -22.63
C ASP A 616 -7.17 -0.65 -23.50
N PHE A 617 -7.05 -1.83 -22.88
CA PHE A 617 -7.09 -3.10 -23.59
C PHE A 617 -8.46 -3.31 -24.26
N ALA A 618 -9.55 -3.10 -23.52
CA ALA A 618 -10.91 -3.21 -24.06
C ALA A 618 -11.16 -2.19 -25.19
N ALA A 619 -10.74 -0.93 -25.01
CA ALA A 619 -10.85 0.11 -26.04
C ALA A 619 -10.07 -0.24 -27.32
N ALA A 620 -8.81 -0.70 -27.18
CA ALA A 620 -7.98 -1.10 -28.31
C ALA A 620 -8.57 -2.29 -29.07
N MET A 621 -9.08 -3.31 -28.36
CA MET A 621 -9.75 -4.47 -28.97
C MET A 621 -11.02 -4.04 -29.70
N THR A 622 -11.81 -3.13 -29.13
CA THR A 622 -13.02 -2.60 -29.75
C THR A 622 -12.70 -1.86 -31.07
N LEU A 623 -11.71 -0.97 -31.04
CA LEU A 623 -11.30 -0.22 -32.22
C LEU A 623 -10.72 -1.16 -33.29
N ARG A 624 -9.94 -2.17 -32.92
CA ARG A 624 -9.39 -3.16 -33.86
C ARG A 624 -10.49 -4.03 -34.48
N ALA A 625 -11.49 -4.43 -33.70
CA ALA A 625 -12.67 -5.11 -34.22
C ALA A 625 -13.41 -4.29 -35.31
N LEU A 626 -13.51 -2.97 -35.09
CA LEU A 626 -14.09 -2.07 -36.10
C LEU A 626 -13.24 -1.99 -37.39
N ILE A 627 -11.93 -2.07 -37.31
CA ILE A 627 -11.00 -2.14 -38.45
C ILE A 627 -11.21 -3.45 -39.21
N TYR A 628 -11.17 -4.59 -38.53
CA TYR A 628 -11.37 -5.92 -39.09
C TYR A 628 -12.73 -6.05 -39.78
N ARG A 629 -13.78 -5.50 -39.19
CA ARG A 629 -15.10 -5.44 -39.80
C ARG A 629 -15.07 -4.67 -41.15
N ARG A 630 -14.37 -3.54 -41.21
CA ARG A 630 -14.23 -2.76 -42.43
C ARG A 630 -13.39 -3.50 -43.49
N ALA A 631 -12.38 -4.26 -43.06
CA ALA A 631 -11.53 -5.08 -43.91
C ALA A 631 -12.22 -6.38 -44.41
N GLY A 632 -13.44 -6.67 -43.97
CA GLY A 632 -14.14 -7.92 -44.30
C GLY A 632 -13.67 -9.14 -43.51
N ARG A 633 -12.78 -8.97 -42.52
CA ARG A 633 -12.26 -10.03 -41.66
C ARG A 633 -13.21 -10.27 -40.47
N LEU A 634 -14.41 -10.78 -40.76
CA LEU A 634 -15.50 -10.85 -39.76
C LEU A 634 -15.20 -11.78 -38.58
N ARG A 635 -14.45 -12.86 -38.79
CA ARG A 635 -14.07 -13.78 -37.69
C ARG A 635 -13.10 -13.11 -36.71
N ASP A 636 -12.15 -12.38 -37.20
CA ASP A 636 -11.20 -11.63 -36.36
C ASP A 636 -11.91 -10.50 -35.62
N ALA A 637 -12.84 -9.81 -36.29
CA ALA A 637 -13.66 -8.78 -35.68
C ALA A 637 -14.53 -9.34 -34.52
N GLU A 638 -15.14 -10.50 -34.72
CA GLU A 638 -15.94 -11.17 -33.69
C GLU A 638 -15.09 -11.61 -32.49
N ALA A 639 -13.91 -12.18 -32.75
CA ALA A 639 -12.99 -12.60 -31.69
C ALA A 639 -12.56 -11.41 -30.81
N ASP A 640 -12.13 -10.31 -31.42
CA ASP A 640 -11.74 -9.10 -30.70
C ASP A 640 -12.92 -8.48 -29.93
N ALA A 641 -14.11 -8.41 -30.54
CA ALA A 641 -15.29 -7.85 -29.89
C ALA A 641 -15.72 -8.68 -28.65
N ARG A 642 -15.64 -10.02 -28.71
CA ARG A 642 -15.92 -10.87 -27.55
C ARG A 642 -14.93 -10.66 -26.40
N VAL A 643 -13.65 -10.53 -26.73
CA VAL A 643 -12.61 -10.26 -25.73
C VAL A 643 -12.81 -8.88 -25.10
N ALA A 644 -13.14 -7.86 -25.93
CA ALA A 644 -13.43 -6.53 -25.41
C ALA A 644 -14.66 -6.54 -24.46
N LEU A 645 -15.74 -7.23 -24.86
CA LEU A 645 -16.96 -7.33 -24.05
C LEU A 645 -16.71 -8.04 -22.72
N ALA A 646 -15.95 -9.14 -22.72
CA ALA A 646 -15.59 -9.83 -21.49
C ALA A 646 -14.79 -8.92 -20.53
N ALA A 647 -13.84 -8.16 -21.07
CA ALA A 647 -13.06 -7.22 -20.26
C ALA A 647 -13.89 -6.06 -19.69
N VAL A 648 -14.96 -5.64 -20.37
CA VAL A 648 -15.86 -4.57 -19.91
C VAL A 648 -16.84 -5.07 -18.85
N LEU A 649 -17.34 -6.29 -18.97
CA LEU A 649 -18.29 -6.86 -18.01
C LEU A 649 -17.65 -7.07 -16.62
N ASP A 650 -16.34 -7.33 -16.58
CA ASP A 650 -15.59 -7.43 -15.33
C ASP A 650 -15.39 -6.06 -14.63
N LEU A 651 -15.64 -4.94 -15.32
CA LEU A 651 -15.37 -3.58 -14.84
C LEU A 651 -16.62 -2.78 -14.45
N GLU A 652 -17.85 -3.36 -14.48
CA GLU A 652 -19.13 -2.62 -14.32
C GLU A 652 -19.24 -1.35 -15.21
N TRP A 653 -18.62 -1.37 -16.36
CA TRP A 653 -18.50 -0.20 -17.23
C TRP A 653 -19.78 0.06 -18.02
N SER A 654 -20.46 1.18 -17.77
CA SER A 654 -21.69 1.62 -18.44
C SER A 654 -21.47 2.34 -19.78
N PHE A 655 -20.49 1.95 -20.57
CA PHE A 655 -20.32 2.37 -21.96
C PHE A 655 -20.75 1.23 -22.89
N ALA A 656 -22.01 0.87 -22.84
CA ALA A 656 -22.63 0.03 -23.86
C ALA A 656 -23.39 0.90 -24.85
#